data_db96d231118277ccf280a2c377b408f3
#
_entry.id   db96d231118277ccf280a2c377b408f3
#
_cell.length_a   1.000
_cell.length_b   1.000
_cell.length_c   1.000
_cell.angle_alpha   90.00
_cell.angle_beta   90.00
_cell.angle_gamma   90.00
#
_symmetry.space_group_name_H-M   'P 1'
#
loop_
_entity.id
_entity.type
_entity.pdbx_description
1 polymer ?
#
loop_
_entity_poly.entity_id
_entity_poly.type
_entity_poly.pdbx_seq_one_letter_code
_entity_poly.pdbx_strand_id
1 'polypeptide(L)'
;MRKYVLVCMALLLGLAVNAQKSVPQVIPALQQWEAGKGKLKLPSQGVISLSPEDAPSLKECAETLSQDLKEMFGWEYTVSIGKSSGKSIHLSLGKPEAALGEEGYRMNIGRGVSVQAPQAIGVFWGTRTLLQMIHNQPEGLDKGTAVDFPEYPSRGFMIDVARKFFTLDYLEDYVKIMAFYKMNELQVHLNDNGFVEFFDNDWNRTYSAFRLESERFPGLTAKDGSYTKDEFRAFQKMAARYGVKVIPEIDVPAHSLAFTHYNPRLAADNKAYGMDHLDLYKKEVYEFVDTLFDEYLSGEDPVFVGKEVHIGTDEYNQKEAEQFRHFTNHCIQLVSGYGKTARLWGSLNQMKGNTPVNLEGTVVSAWNYGWMDMESALKSGAKVVNLCDCFLYIVPAVNYYHDFLDCQWLYENWTPEMMKPGHRIDRHPNMLGAMFAVWNDRVGNGVSQQDVHVRTFPALQLLSDKLWKGENADHVPYSDFERLCKTTPEAPGVNLLAQVKEKTALTSPEQEVCLTGNDSVSTVIPEIGYPYAVEFEICPDPTSCADAVLFKGPHSEWIVNWHNTGKFAFRRDGYEMIFHDYRLPAGEWTKVRVEGDVEGTSLYINGELKERLQGRVRQVYNQKAKRIDSCWYRETLIFPLKQIGDPHIGFKGKLKNVVCIPLQPEVAD
;
A
#
# COMPACT_ATOMS: atom_id res chain seq x y z
N MET A 1 -7.64 -72.14 2.41
CA MET A 1 -8.39 -71.13 3.17
C MET A 1 -7.54 -70.19 4.02
N ARG A 2 -6.22 -70.32 4.10
CA ARG A 2 -5.35 -69.37 4.88
C ARG A 2 -4.75 -68.19 4.09
N LYS A 3 -4.90 -68.16 2.77
CA LYS A 3 -4.36 -67.06 1.91
C LYS A 3 -5.33 -65.90 1.62
N TYR A 4 -6.62 -66.08 1.91
CA TYR A 4 -7.62 -65.02 1.67
C TYR A 4 -7.96 -64.18 2.91
N VAL A 5 -7.55 -64.58 4.11
CA VAL A 5 -7.77 -63.82 5.34
C VAL A 5 -6.71 -62.69 5.51
N LEU A 6 -5.51 -62.87 4.94
CA LEU A 6 -4.46 -61.84 4.99
C LEU A 6 -4.66 -60.68 4.00
N VAL A 7 -5.41 -60.88 2.92
CA VAL A 7 -5.70 -59.80 1.93
C VAL A 7 -6.84 -58.92 2.39
N CYS A 8 -7.80 -59.46 3.14
CA CYS A 8 -8.90 -58.62 3.69
C CYS A 8 -8.47 -57.78 4.90
N MET A 9 -7.43 -58.19 5.66
CA MET A 9 -6.88 -57.38 6.75
C MET A 9 -5.96 -56.25 6.26
N ALA A 10 -5.31 -56.43 5.11
CA ALA A 10 -4.49 -55.38 4.47
C ALA A 10 -5.35 -54.30 3.76
N LEU A 11 -6.58 -54.64 3.35
CA LEU A 11 -7.52 -53.72 2.73
C LEU A 11 -8.33 -52.91 3.76
N LEU A 12 -8.38 -53.29 5.02
CA LEU A 12 -9.02 -52.53 6.12
C LEU A 12 -8.05 -51.61 6.87
N LEU A 13 -6.75 -51.73 6.66
CA LEU A 13 -5.72 -50.81 7.20
C LEU A 13 -5.36 -49.68 6.24
N GLY A 14 -5.90 -49.66 5.03
CA GLY A 14 -5.60 -48.67 3.99
C GLY A 14 -6.59 -47.50 3.88
N LEU A 15 -7.60 -47.41 4.76
CA LEU A 15 -8.62 -46.34 4.71
C LEU A 15 -8.72 -45.47 5.97
N ALA A 16 -7.71 -45.47 6.83
CA ALA A 16 -7.46 -44.38 7.71
C ALA A 16 -6.66 -43.31 6.93
N VAL A 17 -7.27 -42.71 5.90
CA VAL A 17 -6.92 -41.38 5.49
C VAL A 17 -7.20 -40.53 6.72
N ASN A 18 -6.17 -40.28 7.53
CA ASN A 18 -6.20 -39.14 8.44
C ASN A 18 -6.49 -37.93 7.55
N ALA A 19 -7.73 -37.51 7.53
CA ALA A 19 -8.05 -36.17 7.11
C ALA A 19 -7.24 -35.27 8.04
N GLN A 20 -6.06 -34.87 7.59
CA GLN A 20 -5.22 -33.90 8.25
C GLN A 20 -6.12 -32.69 8.36
N LYS A 21 -6.59 -32.40 9.58
CA LYS A 21 -7.52 -31.31 9.80
C LYS A 21 -6.83 -30.04 9.37
N SER A 22 -7.30 -29.45 8.30
CA SER A 22 -6.69 -28.29 7.68
C SER A 22 -6.59 -27.11 8.65
N VAL A 23 -5.43 -26.51 8.72
CA VAL A 23 -5.24 -25.21 9.41
C VAL A 23 -6.09 -24.18 8.70
N PRO A 24 -6.82 -23.31 9.42
CA PRO A 24 -7.57 -22.22 8.80
C PRO A 24 -6.68 -21.36 7.91
N GLN A 25 -7.12 -21.14 6.68
CA GLN A 25 -6.38 -20.31 5.73
C GLN A 25 -6.66 -18.84 6.00
N VAL A 26 -5.65 -18.11 6.45
CA VAL A 26 -5.66 -16.67 6.73
C VAL A 26 -4.30 -16.06 6.37
N ILE A 27 -4.25 -14.77 6.15
CA ILE A 27 -3.02 -14.00 5.88
C ILE A 27 -2.88 -12.91 6.95
N PRO A 28 -1.80 -12.92 7.73
CA PRO A 28 -0.74 -13.94 7.80
C PRO A 28 -1.24 -15.26 8.39
N ALA A 29 -0.57 -16.36 7.99
CA ALA A 29 -0.88 -17.70 8.46
C ALA A 29 -0.64 -17.81 9.98
N LEU A 30 -1.46 -18.64 10.63
CA LEU A 30 -1.35 -18.88 12.07
C LEU A 30 -0.04 -19.55 12.46
N GLN A 31 0.54 -19.16 13.59
CA GLN A 31 1.70 -19.83 14.17
C GLN A 31 1.37 -21.27 14.57
N GLN A 32 0.27 -21.47 15.31
CA GLN A 32 -0.13 -22.78 15.81
C GLN A 32 -1.66 -22.91 15.73
N TRP A 33 -2.11 -24.10 15.34
CA TRP A 33 -3.53 -24.45 15.33
C TRP A 33 -3.74 -25.87 15.85
N GLU A 34 -4.54 -26.01 16.90
CA GLU A 34 -5.02 -27.28 17.39
C GLU A 34 -6.48 -27.47 17.00
N ALA A 35 -6.75 -28.38 16.08
CA ALA A 35 -8.07 -28.57 15.53
C ALA A 35 -9.00 -29.32 16.50
N GLY A 36 -10.18 -28.74 16.76
CA GLY A 36 -11.28 -29.34 17.48
C GLY A 36 -12.20 -30.23 16.62
N LYS A 37 -13.35 -30.64 17.17
CA LYS A 37 -14.35 -31.43 16.42
C LYS A 37 -15.54 -30.56 16.04
N GLY A 38 -15.91 -30.56 14.76
CA GLY A 38 -17.10 -29.90 14.22
C GLY A 38 -16.90 -28.41 13.95
N LYS A 39 -17.96 -27.76 13.52
CA LYS A 39 -17.99 -26.34 13.16
C LYS A 39 -18.84 -25.51 14.10
N LEU A 40 -18.54 -24.21 14.18
CA LEU A 40 -19.35 -23.20 14.85
C LEU A 40 -19.96 -22.27 13.79
N LYS A 41 -21.26 -22.24 13.67
CA LYS A 41 -21.95 -21.24 12.87
C LYS A 41 -22.33 -20.07 13.78
N LEU A 42 -21.71 -18.92 13.58
CA LEU A 42 -22.06 -17.68 14.25
C LEU A 42 -23.38 -17.14 13.64
N PRO A 43 -24.27 -16.56 14.45
CA PRO A 43 -25.46 -15.90 13.94
C PRO A 43 -25.09 -14.54 13.31
N SER A 44 -25.93 -14.04 12.40
CA SER A 44 -25.79 -12.70 11.82
C SER A 44 -26.12 -11.55 12.80
N GLN A 45 -26.71 -11.87 13.94
CA GLN A 45 -26.94 -10.94 15.06
C GLN A 45 -26.39 -11.55 16.33
N GLY A 46 -25.62 -10.76 17.09
CA GLY A 46 -24.95 -11.31 18.25
C GLY A 46 -24.39 -10.27 19.21
N VAL A 47 -23.54 -10.74 20.12
CA VAL A 47 -22.93 -9.93 21.17
C VAL A 47 -21.42 -10.12 21.15
N ILE A 48 -20.70 -9.00 21.22
CA ILE A 48 -19.28 -8.94 21.59
C ILE A 48 -19.23 -8.58 23.05
N SER A 49 -18.75 -9.49 23.88
CA SER A 49 -18.75 -9.33 25.35
C SER A 49 -17.36 -9.01 25.87
N LEU A 50 -17.31 -8.07 26.84
CA LEU A 50 -16.13 -7.66 27.59
C LEU A 50 -16.40 -7.88 29.08
N SER A 51 -15.36 -8.20 29.86
CA SER A 51 -15.47 -8.08 31.32
C SER A 51 -15.50 -6.60 31.73
N PRO A 52 -16.07 -6.25 32.89
CA PRO A 52 -16.00 -4.88 33.41
C PRO A 52 -14.56 -4.38 33.59
N GLU A 53 -13.62 -5.27 33.91
CA GLU A 53 -12.21 -4.98 34.12
C GLU A 53 -11.49 -4.66 32.82
N ASP A 54 -11.81 -5.36 31.73
CA ASP A 54 -11.17 -5.23 30.42
C ASP A 54 -11.80 -4.11 29.57
N ALA A 55 -13.04 -3.72 29.88
CA ALA A 55 -13.79 -2.76 29.08
C ALA A 55 -13.07 -1.43 28.83
N PRO A 56 -12.35 -0.81 29.79
CA PRO A 56 -11.63 0.43 29.51
C PRO A 56 -10.57 0.30 28.40
N SER A 57 -9.94 -0.88 28.27
CA SER A 57 -8.87 -1.13 27.31
C SER A 57 -9.35 -1.75 25.99
N LEU A 58 -10.50 -2.45 25.99
CA LEU A 58 -10.96 -3.24 24.84
C LEU A 58 -12.24 -2.72 24.17
N LYS A 59 -12.88 -1.69 24.75
CA LYS A 59 -14.14 -1.18 24.21
C LYS A 59 -13.99 -0.72 22.74
N GLU A 60 -12.98 0.05 22.44
CA GLU A 60 -12.71 0.53 21.08
C GLU A 60 -12.45 -0.63 20.12
N CYS A 61 -11.65 -1.62 20.50
CA CYS A 61 -11.42 -2.85 19.74
C CYS A 61 -12.72 -3.61 19.46
N ALA A 62 -13.60 -3.71 20.44
CA ALA A 62 -14.89 -4.38 20.30
C ALA A 62 -15.87 -3.60 19.39
N GLU A 63 -15.87 -2.28 19.47
CA GLU A 63 -16.67 -1.40 18.60
C GLU A 63 -16.17 -1.47 17.16
N THR A 64 -14.84 -1.47 16.93
CA THR A 64 -14.24 -1.68 15.61
C THR A 64 -14.63 -3.04 15.04
N LEU A 65 -14.53 -4.12 15.81
CA LEU A 65 -14.97 -5.45 15.35
C LEU A 65 -16.45 -5.47 14.99
N SER A 66 -17.31 -4.80 15.77
CA SER A 66 -18.75 -4.70 15.48
C SER A 66 -19.02 -4.01 14.13
N GLN A 67 -18.30 -2.90 13.88
CA GLN A 67 -18.39 -2.17 12.61
C GLN A 67 -17.87 -3.02 11.43
N ASP A 68 -16.75 -3.69 11.61
CA ASP A 68 -16.13 -4.54 10.58
C ASP A 68 -17.03 -5.72 10.19
N LEU A 69 -17.69 -6.35 11.17
CA LEU A 69 -18.67 -7.42 10.91
C LEU A 69 -19.87 -6.92 10.09
N LYS A 70 -20.28 -5.66 10.32
CA LYS A 70 -21.35 -5.03 9.54
C LYS A 70 -20.88 -4.71 8.11
N GLU A 71 -19.68 -4.16 7.95
CA GLU A 71 -19.14 -3.77 6.64
C GLU A 71 -18.83 -4.98 5.75
N MET A 72 -18.26 -6.05 6.32
CA MET A 72 -17.88 -7.24 5.54
C MET A 72 -19.06 -8.17 5.25
N PHE A 73 -19.99 -8.35 6.22
CA PHE A 73 -20.98 -9.42 6.19
C PHE A 73 -22.42 -8.94 6.34
N GLY A 74 -22.66 -7.65 6.62
CA GLY A 74 -23.97 -7.12 6.98
C GLY A 74 -24.48 -7.62 8.34
N TRP A 75 -23.57 -8.09 9.22
CA TRP A 75 -23.94 -8.62 10.53
C TRP A 75 -24.07 -7.52 11.58
N GLU A 76 -25.00 -7.71 12.51
CA GLU A 76 -25.24 -6.76 13.59
C GLU A 76 -24.80 -7.35 14.95
N TYR A 77 -23.69 -6.87 15.46
CA TYR A 77 -23.19 -7.25 16.77
C TYR A 77 -23.16 -6.05 17.70
N THR A 78 -23.68 -6.21 18.92
CA THR A 78 -23.65 -5.17 19.96
C THR A 78 -22.55 -5.45 20.98
N VAL A 79 -21.88 -4.40 21.43
CA VAL A 79 -20.88 -4.51 22.51
C VAL A 79 -21.58 -4.51 23.85
N SER A 80 -21.27 -5.48 24.72
CA SER A 80 -21.87 -5.64 26.06
C SER A 80 -20.78 -5.84 27.11
N ILE A 81 -20.91 -5.16 28.22
CA ILE A 81 -20.03 -5.31 29.39
C ILE A 81 -20.70 -6.26 30.37
N GLY A 82 -20.02 -7.36 30.71
CA GLY A 82 -20.50 -8.40 31.61
C GLY A 82 -20.65 -9.76 30.94
N LYS A 83 -21.30 -10.71 31.62
CA LYS A 83 -21.47 -12.06 31.07
C LYS A 83 -22.49 -12.08 29.94
N SER A 84 -22.10 -12.67 28.80
CA SER A 84 -23.02 -13.02 27.74
C SER A 84 -23.29 -14.53 27.75
N SER A 85 -24.46 -14.96 27.28
CA SER A 85 -24.81 -16.37 27.11
C SER A 85 -25.00 -16.67 25.62
N GLY A 86 -24.62 -17.88 25.20
CA GLY A 86 -24.86 -18.35 23.84
C GLY A 86 -23.63 -18.26 22.92
N LYS A 87 -23.93 -18.19 21.61
CA LYS A 87 -22.89 -18.05 20.54
C LYS A 87 -22.48 -16.60 20.44
N SER A 88 -21.51 -16.18 21.23
CA SER A 88 -20.97 -14.81 21.33
C SER A 88 -19.50 -14.79 21.00
N ILE A 89 -18.99 -13.59 20.77
CA ILE A 89 -17.55 -13.31 20.70
C ILE A 89 -17.15 -12.67 22.03
N HIS A 90 -16.15 -13.24 22.69
CA HIS A 90 -15.64 -12.74 23.95
C HIS A 90 -14.21 -12.23 23.77
N LEU A 91 -13.95 -10.98 24.14
CA LEU A 91 -12.62 -10.38 24.11
C LEU A 91 -12.17 -10.13 25.54
N SER A 92 -10.92 -10.51 25.88
CA SER A 92 -10.39 -10.38 27.23
C SER A 92 -8.89 -10.16 27.25
N LEU A 93 -8.41 -9.52 28.31
CA LEU A 93 -6.98 -9.45 28.63
C LEU A 93 -6.59 -10.67 29.47
N GLY A 94 -5.38 -11.14 29.25
CA GLY A 94 -4.76 -12.21 30.01
C GLY A 94 -3.56 -11.72 30.83
N LYS A 95 -2.93 -12.63 31.56
CA LYS A 95 -1.64 -12.35 32.19
C LYS A 95 -0.54 -12.27 31.12
N PRO A 96 0.55 -11.52 31.40
CA PRO A 96 1.74 -11.55 30.56
C PRO A 96 2.23 -12.98 30.32
N GLU A 97 2.47 -13.31 29.08
CA GLU A 97 2.95 -14.63 28.64
C GLU A 97 4.11 -14.41 27.66
N ALA A 98 5.33 -14.88 28.03
CA ALA A 98 6.53 -14.64 27.22
C ALA A 98 6.43 -15.15 25.78
N ALA A 99 5.71 -16.27 25.58
CA ALA A 99 5.52 -16.84 24.24
C ALA A 99 4.65 -15.98 23.31
N LEU A 100 3.78 -15.14 23.86
CA LEU A 100 2.90 -14.24 23.09
C LEU A 100 3.53 -12.86 22.87
N GLY A 101 4.48 -12.45 23.71
CA GLY A 101 5.01 -11.09 23.69
C GLY A 101 3.92 -10.03 23.89
N GLU A 102 4.06 -8.89 23.23
CA GLU A 102 3.08 -7.79 23.32
C GLU A 102 1.93 -7.94 22.32
N GLU A 103 2.17 -8.55 21.17
CA GLU A 103 1.24 -8.59 20.04
C GLU A 103 0.54 -9.95 19.86
N GLY A 104 0.98 -11.00 20.53
CA GLY A 104 0.41 -12.34 20.37
C GLY A 104 -0.91 -12.49 21.13
N TYR A 105 -1.69 -13.51 20.71
CA TYR A 105 -2.99 -13.83 21.26
C TYR A 105 -3.29 -15.34 21.25
N ARG A 106 -4.29 -15.72 22.02
CA ARG A 106 -4.95 -17.02 21.97
C ARG A 106 -6.38 -16.86 21.48
N MET A 107 -6.79 -17.71 20.55
CA MET A 107 -8.18 -17.77 20.11
C MET A 107 -8.73 -19.17 20.33
N ASN A 108 -9.91 -19.26 20.94
CA ASN A 108 -10.62 -20.53 21.07
C ASN A 108 -11.98 -20.45 20.37
N ILE A 109 -12.25 -21.41 19.49
CA ILE A 109 -13.50 -21.57 18.76
C ILE A 109 -14.20 -22.84 19.27
N GLY A 110 -15.18 -22.66 20.14
CA GLY A 110 -15.88 -23.75 20.80
C GLY A 110 -17.40 -23.63 20.66
N ARG A 111 -18.11 -23.27 21.74
CA ARG A 111 -19.53 -22.90 21.73
C ARG A 111 -19.75 -21.47 21.25
N GLY A 112 -18.77 -20.59 21.39
CA GLY A 112 -18.60 -19.25 20.87
C GLY A 112 -17.15 -19.06 20.47
N VAL A 113 -16.74 -17.81 20.26
CA VAL A 113 -15.35 -17.43 20.00
C VAL A 113 -14.83 -16.66 21.20
N SER A 114 -13.62 -16.97 21.68
CA SER A 114 -12.90 -16.13 22.63
C SER A 114 -11.54 -15.76 22.10
N VAL A 115 -11.19 -14.49 22.25
CA VAL A 115 -9.85 -13.95 21.94
C VAL A 115 -9.28 -13.36 23.21
N GLN A 116 -8.09 -13.81 23.58
CA GLN A 116 -7.39 -13.36 24.77
C GLN A 116 -5.93 -13.04 24.44
N ALA A 117 -5.43 -11.94 24.96
CA ALA A 117 -4.04 -11.52 24.81
C ALA A 117 -3.52 -10.79 26.05
N PRO A 118 -2.19 -10.70 26.24
CA PRO A 118 -1.60 -9.90 27.32
C PRO A 118 -1.87 -8.39 27.17
N GLN A 119 -1.98 -7.90 25.91
CA GLN A 119 -2.20 -6.49 25.57
C GLN A 119 -3.39 -6.34 24.61
N ALA A 120 -4.01 -5.16 24.62
CA ALA A 120 -5.15 -4.85 23.74
C ALA A 120 -4.83 -5.04 22.26
N ILE A 121 -3.60 -4.73 21.82
CA ILE A 121 -3.16 -4.91 20.44
C ILE A 121 -3.19 -6.38 20.00
N GLY A 122 -2.82 -7.32 20.86
CA GLY A 122 -2.92 -8.75 20.54
C GLY A 122 -4.37 -9.19 20.41
N VAL A 123 -5.30 -8.67 21.24
CA VAL A 123 -6.73 -8.92 21.06
C VAL A 123 -7.20 -8.37 19.72
N PHE A 124 -6.75 -7.18 19.33
CA PHE A 124 -7.10 -6.56 18.05
C PHE A 124 -6.62 -7.42 16.86
N TRP A 125 -5.38 -7.92 16.88
CA TRP A 125 -4.88 -8.84 15.85
C TRP A 125 -5.69 -10.14 15.76
N GLY A 126 -6.10 -10.67 16.89
CA GLY A 126 -6.99 -11.84 16.93
C GLY A 126 -8.34 -11.58 16.27
N THR A 127 -8.90 -10.35 16.38
CA THR A 127 -10.13 -9.99 15.67
C THR A 127 -9.92 -9.94 14.15
N ARG A 128 -8.75 -9.51 13.67
CA ARG A 128 -8.43 -9.52 12.21
C ARG A 128 -8.41 -10.95 11.67
N THR A 129 -7.77 -11.86 12.38
CA THR A 129 -7.81 -13.28 12.05
C THR A 129 -9.22 -13.85 12.04
N LEU A 130 -10.05 -13.51 13.04
CA LEU A 130 -11.45 -13.97 13.11
C LEU A 130 -12.26 -13.51 11.87
N LEU A 131 -12.11 -12.27 11.44
CA LEU A 131 -12.79 -11.73 10.26
C LEU A 131 -12.40 -12.51 9.00
N GLN A 132 -11.10 -12.78 8.80
CA GLN A 132 -10.65 -13.59 7.66
C GLN A 132 -11.15 -15.03 7.74
N MET A 133 -11.18 -15.64 8.93
CA MET A 133 -11.73 -16.99 9.10
C MET A 133 -13.22 -17.03 8.77
N ILE A 134 -14.03 -16.03 9.18
CA ILE A 134 -15.45 -15.95 8.83
C ILE A 134 -15.60 -15.83 7.31
N HIS A 135 -14.80 -15.00 6.66
CA HIS A 135 -14.82 -14.84 5.21
C HIS A 135 -14.50 -16.13 4.46
N ASN A 136 -13.43 -16.82 4.86
CA ASN A 136 -12.92 -18.02 4.18
C ASN A 136 -13.71 -19.30 4.54
N GLN A 137 -14.55 -19.27 5.59
CA GLN A 137 -15.34 -20.41 6.06
C GLN A 137 -16.84 -20.07 6.17
N PRO A 138 -17.54 -19.74 5.07
CA PRO A 138 -18.93 -19.27 5.09
C PRO A 138 -19.92 -20.29 5.67
N GLU A 139 -19.59 -21.59 5.59
CA GLU A 139 -20.41 -22.67 6.14
C GLU A 139 -20.29 -22.83 7.68
N GLY A 140 -19.35 -22.09 8.28
CA GLY A 140 -19.08 -22.09 9.72
C GLY A 140 -17.61 -22.35 10.05
N LEU A 141 -17.15 -21.74 11.13
CA LEU A 141 -15.79 -21.77 11.60
C LEU A 141 -15.40 -23.17 12.10
N ASP A 142 -14.28 -23.69 11.69
CA ASP A 142 -13.70 -24.90 12.27
C ASP A 142 -13.38 -24.67 13.74
N LYS A 143 -13.85 -25.58 14.61
CA LYS A 143 -13.54 -25.53 16.05
C LYS A 143 -12.09 -25.87 16.31
N GLY A 144 -11.49 -25.16 17.25
CA GLY A 144 -10.09 -25.37 17.60
C GLY A 144 -9.53 -24.25 18.44
N THR A 145 -8.23 -24.28 18.66
CA THR A 145 -7.49 -23.27 19.40
C THR A 145 -6.30 -22.80 18.57
N ALA A 146 -6.17 -21.48 18.41
CA ALA A 146 -4.99 -20.85 17.85
C ALA A 146 -4.11 -20.25 18.96
N VAL A 147 -2.80 -20.35 18.78
CA VAL A 147 -1.79 -19.55 19.50
C VAL A 147 -0.99 -18.84 18.42
N ASP A 148 -1.03 -17.51 18.42
CA ASP A 148 -0.54 -16.73 17.31
C ASP A 148 0.21 -15.47 17.76
N PHE A 149 1.32 -15.17 17.13
CA PHE A 149 2.22 -14.07 17.48
C PHE A 149 3.17 -13.76 16.33
N PRO A 150 3.66 -12.49 16.21
CA PRO A 150 4.60 -12.14 15.15
C PRO A 150 6.01 -12.64 15.44
N GLU A 151 6.71 -13.10 14.39
CA GLU A 151 8.15 -13.40 14.44
C GLU A 151 9.00 -12.12 14.46
N TYR A 152 8.55 -11.07 13.76
CA TYR A 152 9.25 -9.80 13.66
C TYR A 152 8.38 -8.66 14.19
N PRO A 153 8.95 -7.79 15.07
CA PRO A 153 8.19 -6.69 15.65
C PRO A 153 7.91 -5.53 14.69
N SER A 154 8.70 -5.35 13.62
CA SER A 154 8.49 -4.33 12.59
C SER A 154 8.03 -4.98 11.29
N ARG A 155 6.86 -4.60 10.83
CA ARG A 155 6.20 -5.08 9.62
C ARG A 155 5.64 -3.89 8.88
N GLY A 156 6.44 -3.35 7.94
CA GLY A 156 6.25 -2.00 7.45
C GLY A 156 5.97 -1.84 5.97
N PHE A 157 5.45 -0.67 5.66
CA PHE A 157 5.30 -0.11 4.34
C PHE A 157 5.76 1.35 4.33
N MET A 158 6.53 1.75 3.32
CA MET A 158 6.92 3.13 3.09
C MET A 158 6.30 3.65 1.79
N ILE A 159 5.74 4.87 1.85
CA ILE A 159 5.10 5.51 0.71
C ILE A 159 5.69 6.90 0.45
N ASP A 160 6.15 7.11 -0.79
CA ASP A 160 6.56 8.42 -1.29
C ASP A 160 5.33 9.24 -1.68
N VAL A 161 4.89 10.10 -0.78
CA VAL A 161 3.79 11.04 -1.03
C VAL A 161 4.29 12.36 -1.62
N ALA A 162 5.61 12.55 -1.66
CA ALA A 162 6.24 13.78 -2.13
C ALA A 162 6.18 13.89 -3.66
N ARG A 163 6.75 12.93 -4.38
CA ARG A 163 6.78 12.94 -5.86
C ARG A 163 5.42 12.71 -6.50
N LYS A 164 4.51 12.05 -5.76
CA LYS A 164 3.10 11.89 -6.12
C LYS A 164 2.24 12.15 -4.88
N PHE A 165 1.26 13.04 -4.99
CA PHE A 165 0.30 13.26 -3.90
C PHE A 165 -0.67 12.09 -3.76
N PHE A 166 -0.90 11.66 -2.53
CA PHE A 166 -1.93 10.70 -2.15
C PHE A 166 -2.92 11.40 -1.22
N THR A 167 -4.20 11.18 -1.44
CA THR A 167 -5.24 11.77 -0.58
C THR A 167 -5.17 11.18 0.84
N LEU A 168 -5.63 11.93 1.81
CA LEU A 168 -5.66 11.44 3.19
C LEU A 168 -6.57 10.21 3.33
N ASP A 169 -7.73 10.22 2.65
CA ASP A 169 -8.65 9.07 2.61
C ASP A 169 -7.94 7.79 2.13
N TYR A 170 -7.07 7.91 1.11
CA TYR A 170 -6.27 6.78 0.64
C TYR A 170 -5.32 6.26 1.71
N LEU A 171 -4.64 7.15 2.43
CA LEU A 171 -3.73 6.77 3.52
C LEU A 171 -4.49 6.14 4.70
N GLU A 172 -5.69 6.65 5.02
CA GLU A 172 -6.56 6.09 6.06
C GLU A 172 -7.06 4.69 5.69
N ASP A 173 -7.46 4.48 4.43
CA ASP A 173 -7.82 3.16 3.93
C ASP A 173 -6.61 2.21 3.93
N TYR A 174 -5.42 2.73 3.60
CA TYR A 174 -4.19 1.93 3.68
C TYR A 174 -3.85 1.49 5.11
N VAL A 175 -4.10 2.33 6.11
CA VAL A 175 -3.98 1.94 7.53
C VAL A 175 -4.93 0.78 7.87
N LYS A 176 -6.18 0.81 7.38
CA LYS A 176 -7.15 -0.29 7.60
C LYS A 176 -6.68 -1.59 6.93
N ILE A 177 -6.15 -1.49 5.70
CA ILE A 177 -5.55 -2.63 4.99
C ILE A 177 -4.37 -3.19 5.78
N MET A 178 -3.42 -2.36 6.17
CA MET A 178 -2.27 -2.77 6.98
C MET A 178 -2.70 -3.47 8.25
N ALA A 179 -3.66 -2.90 8.97
CA ALA A 179 -4.21 -3.50 10.18
C ALA A 179 -4.87 -4.86 9.92
N PHE A 180 -5.63 -5.00 8.83
CA PHE A 180 -6.30 -6.26 8.48
C PHE A 180 -5.32 -7.39 8.21
N TYR A 181 -4.14 -7.06 7.70
CA TYR A 181 -3.02 -7.97 7.46
C TYR A 181 -1.95 -7.91 8.55
N LYS A 182 -2.22 -7.32 9.71
CA LYS A 182 -1.31 -7.24 10.87
C LYS A 182 0.05 -6.57 10.58
N MET A 183 0.10 -5.68 9.58
CA MET A 183 1.23 -4.76 9.38
C MET A 183 1.10 -3.60 10.35
N ASN A 184 2.22 -3.08 10.88
CA ASN A 184 2.18 -2.15 12.02
C ASN A 184 3.02 -0.87 11.90
N GLU A 185 3.69 -0.64 10.75
CA GLU A 185 4.51 0.56 10.55
C GLU A 185 4.29 1.15 9.16
N LEU A 186 3.84 2.40 9.09
CA LEU A 186 3.69 3.17 7.85
C LEU A 186 4.66 4.36 7.86
N GLN A 187 5.70 4.32 7.04
CA GLN A 187 6.60 5.44 6.83
C GLN A 187 6.07 6.33 5.71
N VAL A 188 5.94 7.64 5.97
CA VAL A 188 5.42 8.62 5.03
C VAL A 188 6.53 9.59 4.64
N HIS A 189 7.03 9.48 3.42
CA HIS A 189 8.09 10.30 2.86
C HIS A 189 7.54 11.61 2.32
N LEU A 190 7.78 12.72 3.06
CA LEU A 190 7.03 13.97 2.94
C LEU A 190 7.65 14.98 1.96
N ASN A 191 8.94 14.86 1.62
CA ASN A 191 9.61 15.75 0.67
C ASN A 191 10.53 15.00 -0.27
N ASP A 192 10.49 15.39 -1.53
CA ASP A 192 11.40 14.90 -2.56
C ASP A 192 11.26 15.70 -3.87
N ASN A 193 11.98 15.25 -4.92
CA ASN A 193 11.97 15.85 -6.25
C ASN A 193 12.06 14.81 -7.38
N GLY A 194 11.63 15.22 -8.55
CA GLY A 194 11.83 14.45 -9.77
C GLY A 194 13.29 14.48 -10.23
N PHE A 195 13.63 13.59 -11.16
CA PHE A 195 14.95 13.55 -11.78
C PHE A 195 15.07 14.63 -12.86
N VAL A 196 16.08 15.50 -12.72
CA VAL A 196 16.26 16.70 -13.52
C VAL A 196 16.28 16.46 -15.04
N GLU A 197 16.77 15.30 -15.49
CA GLU A 197 16.80 14.92 -16.91
C GLU A 197 15.42 14.81 -17.56
N PHE A 198 14.36 14.58 -16.77
CA PHE A 198 12.98 14.55 -17.24
C PHE A 198 12.33 15.95 -17.31
N PHE A 199 13.07 16.97 -16.84
CA PHE A 199 12.69 18.38 -16.84
C PHE A 199 13.67 19.24 -17.64
N ASP A 200 14.12 18.72 -18.79
CA ASP A 200 15.05 19.38 -19.72
C ASP A 200 16.43 19.69 -19.09
N ASN A 201 16.84 18.95 -18.06
CA ASN A 201 18.05 19.19 -17.25
C ASN A 201 18.07 20.58 -16.59
N ASP A 202 16.91 21.12 -16.26
CA ASP A 202 16.74 22.42 -15.60
C ASP A 202 16.17 22.23 -14.18
N TRP A 203 16.99 22.48 -13.18
CA TRP A 203 16.60 22.37 -11.79
C TRP A 203 15.44 23.29 -11.41
N ASN A 204 15.34 24.48 -12.01
CA ASN A 204 14.24 25.40 -11.71
C ASN A 204 12.90 24.91 -12.25
N ARG A 205 12.92 24.01 -13.22
CA ARG A 205 11.71 23.36 -13.80
C ARG A 205 11.45 22.00 -13.19
N THR A 206 12.43 21.42 -12.49
CA THR A 206 12.31 20.11 -11.88
C THR A 206 11.25 20.13 -10.79
N TYR A 207 10.33 19.19 -10.86
CA TYR A 207 9.28 19.06 -9.86
C TYR A 207 9.86 18.78 -8.48
N SER A 208 9.30 19.41 -7.45
CA SER A 208 9.61 19.12 -6.05
C SER A 208 8.41 19.43 -5.16
N ALA A 209 8.28 18.72 -4.06
CA ALA A 209 7.20 18.93 -3.12
C ALA A 209 7.65 18.72 -1.67
N PHE A 210 7.04 19.48 -0.77
CA PHE A 210 6.96 19.20 0.65
C PHE A 210 5.49 19.18 1.05
N ARG A 211 5.00 18.10 1.64
CA ARG A 211 3.57 17.78 1.75
C ARG A 211 2.89 18.26 3.03
N LEU A 212 3.63 18.80 3.98
CA LEU A 212 3.01 19.34 5.20
C LEU A 212 2.83 20.85 5.13
N GLU A 213 1.74 21.32 5.73
CA GLU A 213 1.53 22.73 6.01
C GLU A 213 2.63 23.28 6.91
N SER A 214 3.22 24.41 6.54
CA SER A 214 4.20 25.12 7.35
C SER A 214 3.77 26.56 7.56
N GLU A 215 3.69 26.97 8.82
CA GLU A 215 3.45 28.34 9.24
C GLU A 215 4.76 29.11 9.38
N ARG A 216 5.85 28.41 9.76
CA ARG A 216 7.16 29.04 9.88
C ARG A 216 7.83 29.34 8.55
N PHE A 217 7.42 28.63 7.50
CA PHE A 217 7.91 28.81 6.13
C PHE A 217 6.75 28.97 5.15
N PRO A 218 6.03 30.12 5.18
CA PRO A 218 4.88 30.35 4.30
C PRO A 218 5.26 30.24 2.83
N GLY A 219 4.59 29.36 2.08
CA GLY A 219 4.86 29.10 0.67
C GLY A 219 5.79 27.91 0.40
N LEU A 220 6.31 27.24 1.42
CA LEU A 220 7.07 26.00 1.29
C LEU A 220 6.16 24.81 0.89
N THR A 221 4.97 24.75 1.45
CA THR A 221 3.99 23.67 1.22
C THR A 221 3.62 23.54 -0.24
N ALA A 222 3.59 22.32 -0.76
CA ALA A 222 3.22 22.01 -2.14
C ALA A 222 1.78 22.45 -2.47
N LYS A 223 1.55 22.95 -3.68
CA LYS A 223 0.26 23.53 -4.12
C LYS A 223 -0.65 22.52 -4.81
N ASP A 224 -0.09 21.43 -5.29
CA ASP A 224 -0.80 20.35 -6.02
C ASP A 224 -1.36 19.27 -5.09
N GLY A 225 -1.24 19.48 -3.78
CA GLY A 225 -1.77 18.63 -2.72
C GLY A 225 -0.85 18.64 -1.49
N SER A 226 -1.46 18.70 -0.32
CA SER A 226 -0.75 18.73 0.97
C SER A 226 -1.68 18.33 2.09
N TYR A 227 -1.13 18.10 3.27
CA TYR A 227 -1.85 17.84 4.50
C TYR A 227 -1.69 19.00 5.46
N THR A 228 -2.78 19.43 6.07
CA THR A 228 -2.71 20.38 7.19
C THR A 228 -2.08 19.71 8.40
N LYS A 229 -1.57 20.49 9.33
CA LYS A 229 -1.01 19.98 10.59
C LYS A 229 -2.04 19.17 11.39
N ASP A 230 -3.29 19.65 11.43
CA ASP A 230 -4.36 19.00 12.17
C ASP A 230 -4.82 17.70 11.52
N GLU A 231 -4.96 17.67 10.20
CA GLU A 231 -5.26 16.44 9.45
C GLU A 231 -4.18 15.38 9.65
N PHE A 232 -2.92 15.75 9.51
CA PHE A 232 -1.83 14.79 9.67
C PHE A 232 -1.69 14.26 11.10
N ARG A 233 -1.95 15.12 12.10
CA ARG A 233 -2.02 14.71 13.51
C ARG A 233 -3.19 13.76 13.77
N ALA A 234 -4.38 14.08 13.24
CA ALA A 234 -5.56 13.23 13.37
C ALA A 234 -5.37 11.88 12.71
N PHE A 235 -4.76 11.85 11.51
CA PHE A 235 -4.39 10.64 10.79
C PHE A 235 -3.48 9.71 11.62
N GLN A 236 -2.42 10.25 12.22
CA GLN A 236 -1.53 9.45 13.08
C GLN A 236 -2.26 8.89 14.32
N LYS A 237 -3.16 9.67 14.92
CA LYS A 237 -3.98 9.23 16.04
C LYS A 237 -4.96 8.13 15.62
N MET A 238 -5.56 8.26 14.41
CA MET A 238 -6.40 7.21 13.83
C MET A 238 -5.59 5.93 13.57
N ALA A 239 -4.44 6.03 12.93
CA ALA A 239 -3.59 4.88 12.63
C ALA A 239 -3.18 4.12 13.90
N ALA A 240 -2.84 4.83 14.98
CA ALA A 240 -2.50 4.22 16.26
C ALA A 240 -3.64 3.37 16.83
N ARG A 241 -4.93 3.76 16.66
CA ARG A 241 -6.09 2.95 17.05
C ARG A 241 -6.19 1.63 16.30
N TYR A 242 -5.71 1.61 15.06
CA TYR A 242 -5.62 0.41 14.23
C TYR A 242 -4.30 -0.36 14.44
N GLY A 243 -3.49 0.00 15.45
CA GLY A 243 -2.21 -0.64 15.73
C GLY A 243 -1.11 -0.33 14.73
N VAL A 244 -1.27 0.69 13.90
CA VAL A 244 -0.29 1.13 12.92
C VAL A 244 0.42 2.40 13.40
N LYS A 245 1.73 2.34 13.52
CA LYS A 245 2.57 3.52 13.79
C LYS A 245 2.84 4.24 12.48
N VAL A 246 2.53 5.53 12.41
CA VAL A 246 2.96 6.39 11.32
C VAL A 246 4.33 6.96 11.66
N ILE A 247 5.29 6.83 10.76
CA ILE A 247 6.65 7.34 10.87
C ILE A 247 6.80 8.44 9.83
N PRO A 248 6.65 9.73 10.22
CA PRO A 248 6.86 10.84 9.31
C PRO A 248 8.34 10.95 8.96
N GLU A 249 8.63 11.20 7.69
CA GLU A 249 9.97 11.42 7.18
C GLU A 249 10.11 12.80 6.57
N ILE A 250 11.10 13.56 7.05
CA ILE A 250 11.64 14.73 6.38
C ILE A 250 13.06 14.39 5.97
N ASP A 251 13.27 14.24 4.66
CA ASP A 251 14.55 13.81 4.12
C ASP A 251 15.48 14.99 3.84
N VAL A 252 16.60 14.97 4.51
CA VAL A 252 17.70 15.93 4.41
C VAL A 252 19.04 15.18 4.57
N PRO A 253 20.16 15.60 3.97
CA PRO A 253 20.39 16.86 3.25
C PRO A 253 20.28 16.73 1.72
N ALA A 254 20.14 15.52 1.15
CA ALA A 254 19.74 15.29 -0.22
C ALA A 254 18.22 15.37 -0.35
N HIS A 255 17.64 15.09 -1.52
CA HIS A 255 16.19 15.11 -1.74
C HIS A 255 15.48 16.42 -1.30
N SER A 256 16.24 17.51 -1.26
CA SER A 256 15.90 18.79 -0.62
C SER A 256 15.51 19.88 -1.61
N LEU A 257 15.18 19.56 -2.87
CA LEU A 257 14.87 20.57 -3.89
C LEU A 257 13.68 21.46 -3.51
N ALA A 258 12.69 20.93 -2.81
CA ALA A 258 11.56 21.74 -2.31
C ALA A 258 12.05 22.84 -1.37
N PHE A 259 13.04 22.56 -0.53
CA PHE A 259 13.62 23.51 0.40
C PHE A 259 14.53 24.54 -0.31
N THR A 260 15.29 24.09 -1.30
CA THR A 260 16.15 24.98 -2.08
C THR A 260 15.38 25.81 -3.12
N HIS A 261 14.25 25.34 -3.63
CA HIS A 261 13.32 26.18 -4.40
C HIS A 261 12.68 27.28 -3.52
N TYR A 262 12.36 26.96 -2.27
CA TYR A 262 11.84 27.92 -1.31
C TYR A 262 12.91 28.98 -0.96
N ASN A 263 14.13 28.54 -0.64
CA ASN A 263 15.26 29.40 -0.34
C ASN A 263 16.54 28.93 -1.06
N PRO A 264 16.87 29.48 -2.22
CA PRO A 264 18.04 29.07 -3.01
C PRO A 264 19.39 29.22 -2.29
N ARG A 265 19.46 30.01 -1.20
CA ARG A 265 20.70 30.13 -0.40
C ARG A 265 21.05 28.84 0.32
N LEU A 266 20.09 27.95 0.56
CA LEU A 266 20.30 26.67 1.21
C LEU A 266 21.02 25.67 0.30
N ALA A 267 20.97 25.88 -1.02
CA ALA A 267 21.53 24.96 -2.00
C ALA A 267 23.07 24.88 -1.91
N ALA A 268 23.60 23.70 -2.16
CA ALA A 268 25.04 23.48 -2.28
C ALA A 268 25.60 24.25 -3.48
N ASP A 269 26.60 25.09 -3.25
CA ASP A 269 27.10 26.09 -4.20
C ASP A 269 28.24 25.54 -5.06
N ASN A 270 28.23 24.24 -5.34
CA ASN A 270 29.31 23.61 -6.09
C ASN A 270 28.78 22.81 -7.30
N LYS A 271 29.55 22.71 -8.35
CA LYS A 271 29.21 21.97 -9.58
C LYS A 271 29.09 20.46 -9.42
N ALA A 272 29.39 19.93 -8.25
CA ALA A 272 29.30 18.49 -7.94
C ALA A 272 27.92 18.08 -7.47
N TYR A 273 27.08 19.04 -7.03
CA TYR A 273 25.71 18.83 -6.56
C TYR A 273 24.70 19.45 -7.50
N GLY A 274 23.51 18.86 -7.54
CA GLY A 274 22.30 19.53 -8.00
C GLY A 274 21.76 20.50 -6.94
N MET A 275 20.78 21.27 -7.30
CA MET A 275 20.04 22.12 -6.33
C MET A 275 19.28 21.31 -5.28
N ASP A 276 19.15 20.02 -5.47
CA ASP A 276 18.47 19.07 -4.60
C ASP A 276 19.25 18.70 -3.32
N HIS A 277 20.41 19.34 -3.11
CA HIS A 277 21.29 19.12 -1.94
C HIS A 277 21.46 20.40 -1.13
N LEU A 278 21.34 20.29 0.20
CA LEU A 278 21.65 21.37 1.14
C LEU A 278 23.17 21.53 1.31
N ASP A 279 23.62 22.77 1.49
CA ASP A 279 25.04 23.08 1.72
C ASP A 279 25.42 22.98 3.21
N LEU A 280 26.05 21.87 3.58
CA LEU A 280 26.37 21.55 4.97
C LEU A 280 27.50 22.41 5.59
N TYR A 281 28.08 23.35 4.84
CA TYR A 281 29.00 24.36 5.37
C TYR A 281 28.31 25.62 5.85
N LYS A 282 27.03 25.81 5.50
CA LYS A 282 26.24 27.01 5.84
C LYS A 282 25.49 26.82 7.15
N LYS A 283 25.73 27.71 8.12
CA LYS A 283 24.97 27.75 9.38
C LYS A 283 23.47 27.90 9.15
N GLU A 284 23.09 28.66 8.12
CA GLU A 284 21.71 28.89 7.70
C GLU A 284 20.94 27.59 7.37
N VAL A 285 21.63 26.57 6.90
CA VAL A 285 21.05 25.24 6.63
C VAL A 285 20.66 24.55 7.93
N TYR A 286 21.53 24.57 8.94
CA TYR A 286 21.24 24.01 10.26
C TYR A 286 20.09 24.75 10.93
N GLU A 287 20.08 26.09 10.89
CA GLU A 287 19.01 26.91 11.43
C GLU A 287 17.65 26.64 10.75
N PHE A 288 17.67 26.44 9.42
CA PHE A 288 16.48 26.05 8.66
C PHE A 288 15.97 24.67 9.09
N VAL A 289 16.84 23.65 9.14
CA VAL A 289 16.47 22.28 9.52
C VAL A 289 15.97 22.24 10.96
N ASP A 290 16.65 22.90 11.90
CA ASP A 290 16.24 22.99 13.31
C ASP A 290 14.84 23.60 13.44
N THR A 291 14.59 24.71 12.72
CA THR A 291 13.29 25.41 12.74
C THR A 291 12.17 24.56 12.12
N LEU A 292 12.49 23.84 11.03
CA LEU A 292 11.52 22.96 10.34
C LEU A 292 11.11 21.78 11.24
N PHE A 293 12.07 21.10 11.86
CA PHE A 293 11.76 20.00 12.77
C PHE A 293 11.07 20.49 14.05
N ASP A 294 11.51 21.62 14.61
CA ASP A 294 10.85 22.21 15.80
C ASP A 294 9.37 22.51 15.53
N GLU A 295 9.00 22.94 14.31
CA GLU A 295 7.60 23.20 13.95
C GLU A 295 6.67 21.99 14.15
N TYR A 296 7.18 20.77 13.94
CA TYR A 296 6.38 19.55 14.01
C TYR A 296 6.61 18.75 15.28
N LEU A 297 7.72 19.00 16.01
CA LEU A 297 8.11 18.23 17.19
C LEU A 297 7.81 18.93 18.50
N SER A 298 7.68 20.27 18.49
CA SER A 298 7.49 21.06 19.71
C SER A 298 6.02 21.18 20.11
N GLY A 299 5.78 21.65 21.36
CA GLY A 299 4.46 21.92 21.92
C GLY A 299 3.88 20.73 22.72
N GLU A 300 2.71 20.96 23.32
CA GLU A 300 2.00 19.97 24.15
C GLU A 300 1.32 18.89 23.30
N ASP A 301 0.86 19.22 22.08
CA ASP A 301 0.26 18.29 21.09
C ASP A 301 1.01 18.41 19.75
N PRO A 302 2.23 17.86 19.65
CA PRO A 302 3.06 18.00 18.46
C PRO A 302 2.40 17.38 17.23
N VAL A 303 2.75 17.87 16.03
CA VAL A 303 2.22 17.32 14.77
C VAL A 303 2.70 15.88 14.57
N PHE A 304 3.96 15.59 14.86
CA PHE A 304 4.49 14.23 14.84
C PHE A 304 4.21 13.55 16.19
N VAL A 305 3.10 12.81 16.24
CA VAL A 305 2.57 12.20 17.47
C VAL A 305 3.43 11.02 17.93
N GLY A 306 3.89 10.18 16.99
CA GLY A 306 4.62 8.95 17.27
C GLY A 306 5.97 9.17 17.95
N LYS A 307 6.56 8.09 18.47
CA LYS A 307 7.88 8.12 19.12
C LYS A 307 9.05 8.16 18.13
N GLU A 308 8.83 7.84 16.87
CA GLU A 308 9.85 7.68 15.87
C GLU A 308 9.65 8.70 14.73
N VAL A 309 10.73 9.29 14.26
CA VAL A 309 10.76 10.24 13.16
C VAL A 309 11.94 9.90 12.27
N HIS A 310 11.72 9.82 10.96
CA HIS A 310 12.76 9.55 10.00
C HIS A 310 13.38 10.86 9.50
N ILE A 311 14.71 10.93 9.54
CA ILE A 311 15.49 12.13 9.23
C ILE A 311 16.16 12.08 7.85
N GLY A 312 15.84 11.07 7.03
CA GLY A 312 16.50 10.83 5.76
C GLY A 312 17.97 10.44 5.92
N THR A 313 18.87 11.29 5.50
CA THR A 313 20.33 11.16 5.57
C THR A 313 20.91 10.08 4.67
N ASP A 314 20.59 10.17 3.38
CA ASP A 314 21.16 9.33 2.32
C ASP A 314 21.71 10.15 1.14
N GLU A 315 22.19 9.45 0.17
CA GLU A 315 22.62 9.87 -1.18
C GLU A 315 23.44 11.18 -1.29
N TYR A 316 24.09 11.59 -0.21
CA TYR A 316 24.96 12.77 -0.25
C TYR A 316 26.33 12.48 -0.87
N ASN A 317 27.08 13.53 -1.26
CA ASN A 317 28.35 13.37 -1.93
C ASN A 317 29.44 12.81 -1.00
N GLN A 318 30.04 11.71 -1.39
CA GLN A 318 31.10 11.04 -0.61
C GLN A 318 32.33 11.91 -0.33
N LYS A 319 32.61 12.92 -1.15
CA LYS A 319 33.70 13.87 -0.92
C LYS A 319 33.47 14.77 0.29
N GLU A 320 32.21 14.92 0.69
CA GLU A 320 31.76 15.72 1.82
C GLU A 320 31.34 14.86 3.03
N ALA A 321 31.89 13.64 3.09
CA ALA A 321 31.51 12.64 4.09
C ALA A 321 31.67 13.15 5.54
N GLU A 322 32.70 13.95 5.86
CA GLU A 322 32.87 14.50 7.20
C GLU A 322 31.73 15.45 7.58
N GLN A 323 31.35 16.35 6.69
CA GLN A 323 30.23 17.29 6.93
C GLN A 323 28.89 16.54 7.03
N PHE A 324 28.69 15.55 6.18
CA PHE A 324 27.53 14.66 6.25
C PHE A 324 27.43 13.94 7.60
N ARG A 325 28.53 13.40 8.12
CA ARG A 325 28.56 12.71 9.42
C ARG A 325 28.27 13.67 10.58
N HIS A 326 28.78 14.90 10.53
CA HIS A 326 28.44 15.96 11.49
C HIS A 326 26.96 16.29 11.42
N PHE A 327 26.41 16.47 10.23
CA PHE A 327 25.00 16.77 10.02
C PHE A 327 24.09 15.63 10.50
N THR A 328 24.42 14.37 10.19
CA THR A 328 23.67 13.21 10.67
C THR A 328 23.62 13.17 12.20
N ASN A 329 24.75 13.38 12.89
CA ASN A 329 24.77 13.49 14.35
C ASN A 329 23.89 14.64 14.86
N HIS A 330 23.94 15.80 14.18
CA HIS A 330 23.10 16.94 14.52
C HIS A 330 21.61 16.59 14.46
N CYS A 331 21.14 15.99 13.36
CA CYS A 331 19.74 15.59 13.20
C CYS A 331 19.30 14.51 14.21
N ILE A 332 20.18 13.52 14.52
CA ILE A 332 19.91 12.54 15.57
C ILE A 332 19.74 13.23 16.93
N GLN A 333 20.62 14.16 17.28
CA GLN A 333 20.55 14.93 18.55
C GLN A 333 19.32 15.82 18.60
N LEU A 334 18.99 16.49 17.49
CA LEU A 334 17.79 17.31 17.36
C LEU A 334 16.52 16.52 17.70
N VAL A 335 16.29 15.40 17.02
CA VAL A 335 15.12 14.55 17.23
C VAL A 335 15.11 13.94 18.63
N SER A 336 16.28 13.49 19.13
CA SER A 336 16.41 12.95 20.49
C SER A 336 16.14 14.01 21.57
N GLY A 337 16.46 15.27 21.30
CA GLY A 337 16.15 16.41 22.19
C GLY A 337 14.66 16.59 22.46
N TYR A 338 13.79 16.16 21.55
CA TYR A 338 12.32 16.12 21.72
C TYR A 338 11.83 14.79 22.35
N GLY A 339 12.73 13.92 22.82
CA GLY A 339 12.37 12.63 23.42
C GLY A 339 11.90 11.59 22.40
N LYS A 340 12.24 11.76 21.13
CA LYS A 340 11.88 10.85 20.05
C LYS A 340 13.10 10.04 19.55
N THR A 341 12.84 8.92 18.91
CA THR A 341 13.86 8.07 18.30
C THR A 341 14.06 8.48 16.82
N ALA A 342 15.29 8.78 16.44
CA ALA A 342 15.63 9.02 15.06
C ALA A 342 15.65 7.71 14.26
N ARG A 343 14.96 7.68 13.12
CA ARG A 343 15.18 6.71 12.04
C ARG A 343 15.97 7.38 10.92
N LEU A 344 16.77 6.60 10.20
CA LEU A 344 17.61 7.13 9.13
C LEU A 344 17.93 6.07 8.08
N TRP A 345 18.18 6.52 6.85
CA TRP A 345 18.70 5.65 5.80
C TRP A 345 20.14 5.27 6.08
N GLY A 346 20.47 4.00 5.88
CA GLY A 346 21.82 3.48 6.06
C GLY A 346 22.78 3.99 4.97
N SER A 347 23.77 4.82 5.35
CA SER A 347 24.67 5.49 4.41
C SER A 347 26.16 5.41 4.76
N LEU A 348 26.52 4.96 5.95
CA LEU A 348 27.86 5.15 6.49
C LEU A 348 28.96 4.30 5.85
N ASN A 349 28.65 3.25 5.08
CA ASN A 349 29.64 2.50 4.31
C ASN A 349 30.15 3.29 3.10
N GLN A 350 29.32 4.18 2.54
CA GLN A 350 29.71 5.11 1.49
C GLN A 350 30.26 6.42 2.06
N MET A 351 29.62 6.94 3.11
CA MET A 351 30.00 8.20 3.73
C MET A 351 31.12 7.99 4.77
N LYS A 352 32.28 7.54 4.26
CA LYS A 352 33.48 7.22 5.06
C LYS A 352 34.12 8.49 5.58
N GLY A 353 34.34 8.57 6.91
CA GLY A 353 35.00 9.70 7.55
C GLY A 353 35.51 9.34 8.94
N ASN A 354 36.21 10.30 9.59
CA ASN A 354 36.81 10.14 10.93
C ASN A 354 35.82 10.49 12.04
N THR A 355 34.83 11.35 11.76
CA THR A 355 33.82 11.73 12.73
C THR A 355 32.93 10.51 13.08
N PRO A 356 32.91 10.02 14.32
CA PRO A 356 32.01 8.93 14.71
C PRO A 356 30.54 9.39 14.63
N VAL A 357 29.68 8.55 14.07
CA VAL A 357 28.22 8.75 14.15
C VAL A 357 27.68 7.81 15.21
N ASN A 358 26.98 8.37 16.20
CA ASN A 358 26.38 7.56 17.26
C ASN A 358 25.01 7.06 16.81
N LEU A 359 24.93 5.78 16.47
CA LEU A 359 23.71 5.12 16.05
C LEU A 359 23.01 4.33 17.18
N GLU A 360 23.57 4.34 18.40
CA GLU A 360 22.93 3.69 19.53
C GLU A 360 21.56 4.33 19.84
N GLY A 361 20.55 3.51 20.01
CA GLY A 361 19.17 3.99 20.23
C GLY A 361 18.43 4.47 18.98
N THR A 362 19.08 4.46 17.81
CA THR A 362 18.44 4.79 16.52
C THR A 362 17.91 3.53 15.81
N VAL A 363 17.13 3.75 14.75
CA VAL A 363 16.72 2.70 13.83
C VAL A 363 17.26 3.01 12.44
N VAL A 364 18.07 2.12 11.89
CA VAL A 364 18.63 2.23 10.54
C VAL A 364 17.77 1.46 9.55
N SER A 365 17.29 2.14 8.53
CA SER A 365 16.68 1.57 7.34
C SER A 365 17.78 1.09 6.40
N ALA A 366 18.02 -0.24 6.35
CA ALA A 366 19.04 -0.86 5.51
C ALA A 366 18.49 -1.03 4.09
N TRP A 367 18.64 0.01 3.26
CA TRP A 367 18.00 0.10 1.95
C TRP A 367 18.89 -0.39 0.81
N ASN A 368 20.19 -0.21 0.89
CA ASN A 368 21.12 -0.62 -0.15
C ASN A 368 22.39 -1.22 0.45
N TYR A 369 22.74 -2.42 -0.02
CA TYR A 369 23.90 -3.17 0.49
C TYR A 369 25.21 -2.40 0.39
N GLY A 370 25.40 -1.61 -0.68
CA GLY A 370 26.62 -0.80 -0.89
C GLY A 370 26.66 0.46 -0.03
N TRP A 371 25.51 1.07 0.29
CA TRP A 371 25.44 2.27 1.13
C TRP A 371 25.64 1.95 2.61
N MET A 372 24.95 0.96 3.13
CA MET A 372 25.19 0.40 4.47
C MET A 372 24.51 -0.97 4.58
N ASP A 373 25.31 -2.03 4.69
CA ASP A 373 24.78 -3.37 4.94
C ASP A 373 24.29 -3.54 6.38
N MET A 374 23.40 -4.52 6.60
CA MET A 374 22.81 -4.78 7.92
C MET A 374 23.83 -5.14 8.99
N GLU A 375 24.89 -5.89 8.63
CA GLU A 375 25.92 -6.28 9.61
C GLU A 375 26.66 -5.06 10.13
N SER A 376 26.99 -4.11 9.24
CA SER A 376 27.63 -2.84 9.61
C SER A 376 26.72 -2.00 10.51
N ALA A 377 25.41 -1.94 10.19
CA ALA A 377 24.44 -1.22 11.01
C ALA A 377 24.27 -1.87 12.41
N LEU A 378 24.13 -3.19 12.47
CA LEU A 378 24.02 -3.94 13.73
C LEU A 378 25.28 -3.80 14.61
N LYS A 379 26.48 -3.86 14.00
CA LYS A 379 27.76 -3.65 14.70
C LYS A 379 27.90 -2.25 15.29
N SER A 380 27.23 -1.25 14.74
CA SER A 380 27.22 0.12 15.29
C SER A 380 26.27 0.32 16.49
N GLY A 381 25.54 -0.73 16.91
CA GLY A 381 24.59 -0.68 18.00
C GLY A 381 23.19 -0.22 17.61
N ALA A 382 22.93 0.10 16.35
CA ALA A 382 21.62 0.46 15.84
C ALA A 382 20.65 -0.72 15.89
N LYS A 383 19.35 -0.40 15.95
CA LYS A 383 18.29 -1.30 15.50
C LYS A 383 18.18 -1.21 13.98
N VAL A 384 17.79 -2.29 13.32
CA VAL A 384 17.79 -2.35 11.85
C VAL A 384 16.44 -2.84 11.33
N VAL A 385 15.95 -2.18 10.29
CA VAL A 385 14.83 -2.62 9.46
C VAL A 385 15.33 -2.82 8.03
N ASN A 386 15.04 -3.96 7.42
CA ASN A 386 15.43 -4.26 6.05
C ASN A 386 14.46 -3.60 5.06
N LEU A 387 14.98 -2.70 4.22
CA LEU A 387 14.29 -2.10 3.09
C LEU A 387 15.08 -2.28 1.79
N CYS A 388 15.79 -3.40 1.63
CA CYS A 388 16.72 -3.57 0.53
C CYS A 388 16.07 -3.31 -0.84
N ASP A 389 16.64 -2.36 -1.57
CA ASP A 389 16.18 -1.87 -2.86
C ASP A 389 16.04 -2.97 -3.92
N CYS A 390 16.96 -3.93 -3.93
CA CYS A 390 16.95 -5.01 -4.91
C CYS A 390 15.81 -6.02 -4.73
N PHE A 391 15.08 -5.99 -3.60
CA PHE A 391 13.99 -6.92 -3.32
C PHE A 391 12.67 -6.23 -3.00
N LEU A 392 12.71 -5.06 -2.35
CA LEU A 392 11.58 -4.49 -1.65
C LEU A 392 11.14 -3.13 -2.21
N TYR A 393 11.78 -2.62 -3.27
CA TYR A 393 11.41 -1.37 -3.91
C TYR A 393 10.46 -1.60 -5.08
N ILE A 394 9.31 -0.94 -5.03
CA ILE A 394 8.35 -0.80 -6.12
C ILE A 394 8.51 0.60 -6.67
N VAL A 395 8.89 0.72 -7.95
CA VAL A 395 9.08 2.03 -8.60
C VAL A 395 8.38 2.01 -9.96
N PRO A 396 7.14 2.50 -10.02
CA PRO A 396 6.36 2.45 -11.25
C PRO A 396 7.02 3.17 -12.42
N ALA A 397 6.98 2.57 -13.60
CA ALA A 397 7.46 3.11 -14.86
C ALA A 397 8.98 3.33 -14.98
N VAL A 398 9.80 2.68 -14.15
CA VAL A 398 11.25 2.68 -14.31
C VAL A 398 11.76 1.33 -14.84
N ASN A 399 13.03 1.27 -15.22
CA ASN A 399 13.69 0.06 -15.72
C ASN A 399 14.86 -0.42 -14.83
N TYR A 400 15.09 0.24 -13.70
CA TYR A 400 16.18 -0.08 -12.76
C TYR A 400 15.71 -0.69 -11.45
N TYR A 401 14.40 -0.66 -11.15
CA TYR A 401 13.76 -1.33 -10.04
C TYR A 401 12.49 -2.06 -10.51
N HIS A 402 11.74 -2.66 -9.59
CA HIS A 402 10.55 -3.44 -9.89
C HIS A 402 9.33 -2.53 -10.09
N ASP A 403 8.55 -2.76 -11.16
CA ASP A 403 7.20 -2.22 -11.28
C ASP A 403 6.22 -2.99 -10.39
N PHE A 404 6.40 -4.32 -10.30
CA PHE A 404 5.77 -5.22 -9.34
C PHE A 404 6.85 -6.09 -8.70
N LEU A 405 6.76 -6.38 -7.40
CA LEU A 405 7.70 -7.32 -6.77
C LEU A 405 7.50 -8.73 -7.32
N ASP A 406 8.57 -9.48 -7.43
CA ASP A 406 8.52 -10.92 -7.69
C ASP A 406 8.06 -11.66 -6.42
N CYS A 407 6.74 -11.65 -6.19
CA CYS A 407 6.14 -12.21 -4.99
C CYS A 407 6.40 -13.71 -4.86
N GLN A 408 6.47 -14.46 -5.96
CA GLN A 408 6.78 -15.88 -5.90
C GLN A 408 8.20 -16.12 -5.40
N TRP A 409 9.18 -15.45 -6.02
CA TRP A 409 10.57 -15.62 -5.59
C TRP A 409 10.78 -15.18 -4.14
N LEU A 410 10.17 -14.06 -3.74
CA LEU A 410 10.23 -13.57 -2.35
C LEU A 410 9.60 -14.55 -1.37
N TYR A 411 8.45 -15.14 -1.71
CA TYR A 411 7.79 -16.13 -0.86
C TYR A 411 8.67 -17.36 -0.64
N GLU A 412 9.26 -17.87 -1.71
CA GLU A 412 10.02 -19.12 -1.70
C GLU A 412 11.46 -18.95 -1.16
N ASN A 413 12.09 -17.79 -1.35
CA ASN A 413 13.55 -17.67 -1.19
C ASN A 413 13.99 -16.54 -0.24
N TRP A 414 13.21 -15.45 -0.10
CA TRP A 414 13.66 -14.29 0.64
C TRP A 414 13.32 -14.38 2.13
N THR A 415 14.21 -13.84 2.96
CA THR A 415 13.98 -13.61 4.39
C THR A 415 14.45 -12.22 4.80
N PRO A 416 13.95 -11.66 5.93
CA PRO A 416 14.39 -10.35 6.39
C PRO A 416 15.90 -10.22 6.63
N GLU A 417 16.62 -11.32 6.82
CA GLU A 417 18.08 -11.34 6.98
C GLU A 417 18.85 -11.23 5.66
N MET A 418 18.17 -11.03 4.51
CA MET A 418 18.81 -10.99 3.19
C MET A 418 18.74 -9.57 2.58
N MET A 419 19.91 -9.01 2.22
CA MET A 419 20.02 -7.77 1.41
C MET A 419 20.51 -8.03 -0.02
N LYS A 420 20.95 -9.24 -0.34
CA LYS A 420 21.32 -9.64 -1.70
C LYS A 420 21.16 -11.15 -1.88
N PRO A 421 20.95 -11.63 -3.11
CA PRO A 421 20.78 -13.07 -3.37
C PRO A 421 21.97 -13.88 -2.81
N GLY A 422 21.64 -14.97 -2.11
CA GLY A 422 22.64 -15.90 -1.57
C GLY A 422 23.46 -15.39 -0.40
N HIS A 423 23.16 -14.23 0.15
CA HIS A 423 23.81 -13.72 1.37
C HIS A 423 22.77 -13.44 2.45
N ARG A 424 22.77 -14.27 3.46
CA ARG A 424 21.92 -14.18 4.64
C ARG A 424 22.80 -14.00 5.86
N ILE A 425 22.45 -13.05 6.72
CA ILE A 425 23.10 -12.87 8.02
C ILE A 425 22.37 -13.70 9.09
N ASP A 426 23.04 -13.98 10.21
CA ASP A 426 22.40 -14.60 11.36
C ASP A 426 21.35 -13.68 11.98
N ARG A 427 20.28 -14.27 12.51
CA ARG A 427 19.26 -13.54 13.26
C ARG A 427 19.86 -12.77 14.43
N HIS A 428 19.58 -11.47 14.52
CA HIS A 428 20.10 -10.60 15.57
C HIS A 428 18.96 -9.94 16.36
N PRO A 429 19.05 -9.78 17.68
CA PRO A 429 17.99 -9.17 18.49
C PRO A 429 17.61 -7.74 18.08
N ASN A 430 18.56 -6.97 17.53
CA ASN A 430 18.34 -5.62 17.04
C ASN A 430 17.78 -5.59 15.62
N MET A 431 17.59 -6.73 14.95
CA MET A 431 16.90 -6.79 13.69
C MET A 431 15.40 -6.80 13.92
N LEU A 432 14.73 -5.71 13.58
CA LEU A 432 13.32 -5.52 13.89
C LEU A 432 12.41 -6.20 12.88
N GLY A 433 12.82 -6.35 11.64
CA GLY A 433 12.01 -6.90 10.55
C GLY A 433 12.27 -6.21 9.22
N ALA A 434 11.22 -5.97 8.43
CA ALA A 434 11.36 -5.36 7.13
C ALA A 434 10.20 -4.44 6.75
N MET A 435 10.45 -3.59 5.76
CA MET A 435 9.47 -2.78 5.04
C MET A 435 9.67 -2.97 3.54
N PHE A 436 8.59 -2.94 2.76
CA PHE A 436 8.70 -2.63 1.34
C PHE A 436 8.41 -1.14 1.11
N ALA A 437 8.90 -0.61 0.01
CA ALA A 437 8.77 0.80 -0.30
C ALA A 437 8.17 1.02 -1.69
N VAL A 438 7.34 2.05 -1.84
CA VAL A 438 6.95 2.57 -3.15
C VAL A 438 7.54 3.96 -3.34
N TRP A 439 8.31 4.12 -4.43
CA TRP A 439 8.88 5.38 -4.85
C TRP A 439 8.23 5.86 -6.15
N ASN A 440 7.95 7.14 -6.23
CA ASN A 440 7.29 7.77 -7.38
C ASN A 440 8.29 8.58 -8.24
N ASP A 441 9.45 8.01 -8.52
CA ASP A 441 10.58 8.64 -9.25
C ASP A 441 10.15 9.29 -10.57
N ARG A 442 9.16 8.73 -11.24
CA ARG A 442 8.62 9.22 -12.51
C ARG A 442 7.40 10.11 -12.30
N VAL A 443 7.66 11.34 -11.88
CA VAL A 443 6.63 12.36 -11.72
C VAL A 443 5.85 12.54 -13.03
N GLY A 444 4.51 12.60 -12.95
CA GLY A 444 3.64 12.82 -14.10
C GLY A 444 3.58 11.63 -15.07
N ASN A 445 3.78 10.41 -14.59
CA ASN A 445 3.69 9.19 -15.40
C ASN A 445 2.25 8.69 -15.63
N GLY A 446 1.25 9.35 -15.06
CA GLY A 446 -0.15 8.98 -15.15
C GLY A 446 -0.57 7.79 -14.28
N VAL A 447 0.31 7.25 -13.46
CA VAL A 447 -0.04 6.19 -12.50
C VAL A 447 -0.90 6.79 -11.40
N SER A 448 -2.16 6.34 -11.26
CA SER A 448 -3.07 6.79 -10.21
C SER A 448 -2.71 6.18 -8.85
N GLN A 449 -3.30 6.69 -7.78
CA GLN A 449 -3.11 6.09 -6.45
C GLN A 449 -3.65 4.65 -6.40
N GLN A 450 -4.71 4.33 -7.14
CA GLN A 450 -5.20 2.94 -7.27
C GLN A 450 -4.25 2.06 -8.08
N ASP A 451 -3.63 2.59 -9.14
CA ASP A 451 -2.59 1.84 -9.88
C ASP A 451 -1.37 1.54 -8.98
N VAL A 452 -1.04 2.45 -8.05
CA VAL A 452 -0.03 2.18 -7.02
C VAL A 452 -0.51 1.07 -6.09
N HIS A 453 -1.77 1.10 -5.64
CA HIS A 453 -2.33 0.06 -4.78
C HIS A 453 -2.29 -1.33 -5.43
N VAL A 454 -2.62 -1.45 -6.71
CA VAL A 454 -2.52 -2.72 -7.47
C VAL A 454 -1.11 -3.33 -7.39
N ARG A 455 -0.07 -2.49 -7.31
CA ARG A 455 1.33 -2.93 -7.19
C ARG A 455 1.73 -3.28 -5.77
N THR A 456 1.21 -2.54 -4.81
CA THR A 456 1.63 -2.63 -3.40
C THR A 456 0.84 -3.65 -2.60
N PHE A 457 -0.42 -3.92 -2.97
CA PHE A 457 -1.27 -4.82 -2.20
C PHE A 457 -0.77 -6.29 -2.19
N PRO A 458 -0.34 -6.90 -3.30
CA PRO A 458 0.28 -8.24 -3.25
C PRO A 458 1.56 -8.28 -2.41
N ALA A 459 2.38 -7.22 -2.46
CA ALA A 459 3.59 -7.11 -1.66
C ALA A 459 3.27 -7.02 -0.15
N LEU A 460 2.21 -6.27 0.22
CA LEU A 460 1.75 -6.16 1.60
C LEU A 460 1.29 -7.52 2.15
N GLN A 461 0.48 -8.25 1.41
CA GLN A 461 0.01 -9.58 1.79
C GLN A 461 1.18 -10.54 2.00
N LEU A 462 2.13 -10.56 1.07
CA LEU A 462 3.33 -11.37 1.15
C LEU A 462 4.18 -11.04 2.38
N LEU A 463 4.54 -9.76 2.56
CA LEU A 463 5.39 -9.35 3.67
C LEU A 463 4.71 -9.55 5.01
N SER A 464 3.40 -9.37 5.10
CA SER A 464 2.65 -9.63 6.32
C SER A 464 2.82 -11.09 6.75
N ASP A 465 2.70 -12.04 5.81
CA ASP A 465 2.91 -13.48 6.08
C ASP A 465 4.35 -13.78 6.48
N LYS A 466 5.33 -13.33 5.71
CA LYS A 466 6.76 -13.54 5.97
C LYS A 466 7.22 -12.97 7.31
N LEU A 467 6.69 -11.80 7.71
CA LEU A 467 7.11 -11.11 8.93
C LEU A 467 6.33 -11.56 10.17
N TRP A 468 5.11 -12.04 9.99
CA TRP A 468 4.31 -12.58 11.08
C TRP A 468 4.67 -14.04 11.36
N LYS A 469 4.64 -14.89 10.34
CA LYS A 469 4.83 -16.34 10.46
C LYS A 469 6.31 -16.72 10.59
N GLY A 470 7.23 -15.99 9.96
CA GLY A 470 8.65 -16.36 9.89
C GLY A 470 8.90 -17.58 9.01
N GLU A 471 10.10 -18.16 9.11
CA GLU A 471 10.52 -19.32 8.30
C GLU A 471 10.16 -20.68 8.89
N ASN A 472 9.87 -20.77 10.19
CA ASN A 472 9.70 -22.04 10.91
C ASN A 472 8.36 -22.72 10.65
N ALA A 473 7.71 -22.45 9.55
CA ALA A 473 6.37 -22.88 9.31
C ALA A 473 6.28 -23.82 8.12
N ASP A 474 5.32 -24.74 8.21
CA ASP A 474 4.84 -25.49 7.07
C ASP A 474 4.13 -24.51 6.11
N HIS A 475 4.91 -23.88 5.22
CA HIS A 475 4.37 -22.99 4.19
C HIS A 475 3.60 -23.84 3.16
N VAL A 476 2.42 -23.34 2.79
CA VAL A 476 1.68 -23.89 1.65
C VAL A 476 2.44 -23.58 0.35
N PRO A 477 2.21 -24.31 -0.75
CA PRO A 477 2.76 -23.93 -2.06
C PRO A 477 2.36 -22.50 -2.44
N TYR A 478 3.24 -21.77 -3.16
CA TYR A 478 2.96 -20.41 -3.57
C TYR A 478 1.64 -20.24 -4.33
N SER A 479 1.29 -21.21 -5.19
CA SER A 479 -0.01 -21.21 -5.91
C SER A 479 -1.23 -21.20 -4.99
N ASP A 480 -1.15 -21.87 -3.84
CA ASP A 480 -2.23 -21.88 -2.84
C ASP A 480 -2.25 -20.54 -2.07
N PHE A 481 -1.07 -20.00 -1.73
CA PHE A 481 -0.95 -18.68 -1.11
C PHE A 481 -1.46 -17.58 -2.04
N GLU A 482 -1.06 -17.59 -3.30
CA GLU A 482 -1.52 -16.62 -4.31
C GLU A 482 -3.03 -16.66 -4.50
N ARG A 483 -3.62 -17.87 -4.55
CA ARG A 483 -5.08 -18.03 -4.61
C ARG A 483 -5.75 -17.42 -3.38
N LEU A 484 -5.19 -17.63 -2.20
CA LEU A 484 -5.70 -17.06 -0.96
C LEU A 484 -5.60 -15.53 -0.98
N CYS A 485 -4.49 -14.97 -1.46
CA CYS A 485 -4.31 -13.52 -1.64
C CYS A 485 -5.39 -12.92 -2.54
N LYS A 486 -5.68 -13.56 -3.68
CA LYS A 486 -6.69 -13.10 -4.64
C LYS A 486 -8.13 -13.17 -4.11
N THR A 487 -8.41 -14.04 -3.13
CA THR A 487 -9.75 -14.24 -2.57
C THR A 487 -9.98 -13.53 -1.25
N THR A 488 -8.92 -13.12 -0.54
CA THR A 488 -9.03 -12.39 0.71
C THR A 488 -9.24 -10.89 0.41
N PRO A 489 -10.26 -10.23 0.99
CA PRO A 489 -10.55 -8.82 0.72
C PRO A 489 -9.45 -7.89 1.26
N GLU A 490 -9.45 -6.64 0.79
CA GLU A 490 -8.48 -5.63 1.20
C GLU A 490 -8.57 -5.31 2.70
N ALA A 491 -9.74 -4.89 3.14
CA ALA A 491 -10.10 -4.67 4.55
C ALA A 491 -11.61 -4.40 4.66
N PRO A 492 -12.20 -4.42 5.87
CA PRO A 492 -13.58 -3.98 6.05
C PRO A 492 -13.80 -2.56 5.52
N GLY A 493 -14.82 -2.37 4.70
CA GLY A 493 -15.21 -1.07 4.15
C GLY A 493 -14.26 -0.48 3.09
N VAL A 494 -13.18 -1.18 2.71
CA VAL A 494 -12.19 -0.71 1.72
C VAL A 494 -12.36 -1.44 0.39
N ASN A 495 -12.21 -0.71 -0.71
CA ASN A 495 -12.23 -1.23 -2.08
C ASN A 495 -11.37 -0.36 -3.01
N LEU A 496 -10.08 -0.21 -2.70
CA LEU A 496 -9.12 0.54 -3.54
C LEU A 496 -8.79 -0.19 -4.85
N LEU A 497 -8.98 -1.51 -4.90
CA LEU A 497 -8.90 -2.28 -6.14
C LEU A 497 -10.09 -2.03 -7.07
N ALA A 498 -11.10 -1.26 -6.65
CA ALA A 498 -12.32 -0.98 -7.41
C ALA A 498 -13.01 -2.27 -7.91
N GLN A 499 -13.07 -3.30 -7.06
CA GLN A 499 -13.68 -4.58 -7.41
C GLN A 499 -15.20 -4.47 -7.48
N VAL A 500 -15.77 -5.03 -8.53
CA VAL A 500 -17.23 -5.19 -8.73
C VAL A 500 -17.56 -6.68 -8.63
N LYS A 501 -18.54 -7.04 -7.80
CA LYS A 501 -18.82 -8.47 -7.50
C LYS A 501 -19.49 -9.22 -8.64
N GLU A 502 -20.30 -8.51 -9.43
CA GLU A 502 -21.12 -9.13 -10.48
C GLU A 502 -21.33 -8.18 -11.68
N LYS A 503 -21.70 -8.75 -12.80
CA LYS A 503 -22.10 -8.00 -13.97
C LYS A 503 -23.22 -7.01 -13.62
N THR A 504 -22.96 -5.72 -13.81
CA THR A 504 -23.87 -4.64 -13.42
C THR A 504 -24.22 -3.75 -14.60
N ALA A 505 -25.52 -3.61 -14.88
CA ALA A 505 -26.01 -2.65 -15.86
C ALA A 505 -26.07 -1.24 -15.22
N LEU A 506 -25.46 -0.27 -15.87
CA LEU A 506 -25.43 1.14 -15.41
C LEU A 506 -26.53 1.99 -16.07
N THR A 507 -27.13 1.51 -17.15
CA THR A 507 -28.29 2.10 -17.80
C THR A 507 -29.38 1.03 -17.94
N SER A 508 -30.64 1.45 -18.00
CA SER A 508 -31.74 0.50 -18.29
C SER A 508 -31.54 -0.11 -19.68
N PRO A 509 -31.83 -1.41 -19.86
CA PRO A 509 -31.72 -2.07 -21.15
C PRO A 509 -32.53 -1.34 -22.22
N GLU A 510 -31.94 -1.15 -23.40
CA GLU A 510 -32.54 -0.49 -24.58
C GLU A 510 -32.97 0.98 -24.37
N GLN A 511 -32.84 1.54 -23.16
CA GLN A 511 -33.12 2.94 -22.89
C GLN A 511 -31.95 3.80 -23.39
N GLU A 512 -32.25 4.73 -24.29
CA GLU A 512 -31.26 5.72 -24.75
C GLU A 512 -31.02 6.79 -23.69
N VAL A 513 -29.77 7.02 -23.33
CA VAL A 513 -29.31 8.18 -22.60
C VAL A 513 -28.89 9.23 -23.63
N CYS A 514 -29.63 10.32 -23.71
CA CYS A 514 -29.33 11.43 -24.64
C CYS A 514 -28.52 12.49 -23.89
N LEU A 515 -27.33 12.80 -24.34
CA LEU A 515 -26.44 13.82 -23.78
C LEU A 515 -26.32 15.01 -24.73
N THR A 516 -26.36 16.19 -24.17
CA THR A 516 -26.37 17.47 -24.93
C THR A 516 -24.98 18.12 -25.04
N GLY A 517 -24.00 17.57 -24.31
CA GLY A 517 -22.63 18.10 -24.22
C GLY A 517 -22.39 18.99 -23.01
N ASN A 518 -23.43 19.29 -22.23
CA ASN A 518 -23.32 20.10 -20.99
C ASN A 518 -24.08 19.45 -19.83
N ASP A 519 -24.24 18.15 -19.88
CA ASP A 519 -24.95 17.35 -18.88
C ASP A 519 -24.18 16.08 -18.54
N SER A 520 -24.58 15.48 -17.43
CA SER A 520 -24.03 14.20 -17.00
C SER A 520 -25.10 13.39 -16.24
N VAL A 521 -24.94 12.09 -16.25
CA VAL A 521 -25.75 11.12 -15.48
C VAL A 521 -24.85 10.42 -14.48
N SER A 522 -25.17 10.52 -13.20
CA SER A 522 -24.45 9.79 -12.16
C SER A 522 -24.79 8.30 -12.16
N THR A 523 -23.83 7.46 -11.89
CA THR A 523 -24.01 6.02 -11.76
C THR A 523 -23.84 5.57 -10.31
N VAL A 524 -24.10 4.28 -10.05
CA VAL A 524 -23.97 3.67 -8.71
C VAL A 524 -22.56 3.10 -8.46
N ILE A 525 -21.71 3.03 -9.49
CA ILE A 525 -20.36 2.48 -9.41
C ILE A 525 -19.38 3.59 -9.81
N PRO A 526 -18.46 4.01 -8.96
CA PRO A 526 -17.54 5.08 -9.29
C PRO A 526 -16.49 4.68 -10.36
N GLU A 527 -16.04 3.43 -10.34
CA GLU A 527 -15.02 2.89 -11.25
C GLU A 527 -14.99 1.36 -11.17
N ILE A 528 -14.36 0.70 -12.14
CA ILE A 528 -14.09 -0.74 -12.09
C ILE A 528 -12.60 -1.01 -12.34
N GLY A 529 -12.00 -1.82 -11.44
CA GLY A 529 -10.58 -2.23 -11.48
C GLY A 529 -10.37 -3.58 -12.15
N TYR A 530 -9.11 -3.90 -12.35
CA TYR A 530 -8.61 -5.06 -13.11
C TYR A 530 -8.94 -6.41 -12.48
N PRO A 531 -9.15 -7.47 -13.31
CA PRO A 531 -9.44 -7.40 -14.74
C PRO A 531 -10.93 -7.15 -14.99
N TYR A 532 -11.25 -6.36 -16.01
CA TYR A 532 -12.64 -5.98 -16.28
C TYR A 532 -12.95 -5.92 -17.79
N ALA A 533 -14.25 -5.89 -18.11
CA ALA A 533 -14.77 -5.38 -19.37
C ALA A 533 -15.88 -4.35 -19.11
N VAL A 534 -15.93 -3.31 -19.93
CA VAL A 534 -17.05 -2.35 -20.01
C VAL A 534 -17.60 -2.38 -21.41
N GLU A 535 -18.90 -2.62 -21.54
CA GLU A 535 -19.61 -2.63 -22.83
C GLU A 535 -20.61 -1.49 -22.89
N PHE A 536 -20.74 -0.87 -24.06
CA PHE A 536 -21.73 0.14 -24.35
C PHE A 536 -21.99 0.28 -25.86
N GLU A 537 -23.15 0.84 -26.21
CA GLU A 537 -23.44 1.29 -27.57
C GLU A 537 -23.48 2.80 -27.61
N ILE A 538 -22.81 3.41 -28.58
CA ILE A 538 -22.64 4.85 -28.72
C ILE A 538 -23.00 5.33 -30.12
N CYS A 539 -23.74 6.46 -30.19
CA CYS A 539 -24.01 7.18 -31.43
C CYS A 539 -23.66 8.67 -31.20
N PRO A 540 -22.46 9.11 -31.61
CA PRO A 540 -22.02 10.50 -31.39
C PRO A 540 -22.74 11.45 -32.33
N ASP A 541 -23.13 12.62 -31.80
CA ASP A 541 -23.61 13.74 -32.63
C ASP A 541 -22.44 14.30 -33.44
N PRO A 542 -22.62 14.59 -34.73
CA PRO A 542 -21.56 15.20 -35.56
C PRO A 542 -21.00 16.53 -35.03
N THR A 543 -21.72 17.18 -34.13
CA THR A 543 -21.34 18.46 -33.50
C THR A 543 -20.76 18.28 -32.10
N SER A 544 -20.46 17.02 -31.68
CA SER A 544 -19.75 16.77 -30.41
C SER A 544 -18.40 17.47 -30.39
N CYS A 545 -18.06 18.13 -29.29
CA CYS A 545 -16.83 18.89 -29.18
C CYS A 545 -15.58 17.98 -29.25
N ALA A 546 -14.42 18.60 -29.50
CA ALA A 546 -13.14 17.92 -29.31
C ALA A 546 -12.93 17.59 -27.84
N ASP A 547 -12.24 16.47 -27.61
CA ASP A 547 -11.86 15.97 -26.26
C ASP A 547 -13.06 15.79 -25.31
N ALA A 548 -14.23 15.42 -25.88
CA ALA A 548 -15.46 15.24 -25.12
C ALA A 548 -15.34 14.07 -24.13
N VAL A 549 -15.65 14.31 -22.88
CA VAL A 549 -15.62 13.29 -21.83
C VAL A 549 -16.92 12.47 -21.86
N LEU A 550 -16.80 11.18 -22.12
CA LEU A 550 -17.92 10.24 -22.13
C LEU A 550 -18.13 9.57 -20.77
N PHE A 551 -17.05 9.13 -20.12
CA PHE A 551 -17.09 8.62 -18.75
C PHE A 551 -16.07 9.34 -17.88
N LYS A 552 -16.46 9.63 -16.65
CA LYS A 552 -15.62 10.30 -15.65
C LYS A 552 -15.65 9.56 -14.33
N GLY A 553 -14.48 9.34 -13.78
CA GLY A 553 -14.25 8.73 -12.48
C GLY A 553 -13.51 9.67 -11.53
N PRO A 554 -13.15 9.20 -10.34
CA PRO A 554 -12.34 9.97 -9.40
C PRO A 554 -10.94 10.31 -9.94
N HIS A 555 -10.32 9.41 -10.73
CA HIS A 555 -8.91 9.50 -11.12
C HIS A 555 -8.67 9.39 -12.62
N SER A 556 -9.72 9.16 -13.41
CA SER A 556 -9.60 8.92 -14.84
C SER A 556 -10.81 9.41 -15.62
N GLU A 557 -10.61 9.58 -16.91
CA GLU A 557 -11.62 10.00 -17.89
C GLU A 557 -11.48 9.17 -19.16
N TRP A 558 -12.61 8.79 -19.76
CA TRP A 558 -12.68 8.23 -21.11
C TRP A 558 -13.15 9.31 -22.08
N ILE A 559 -12.33 9.57 -23.11
CA ILE A 559 -12.48 10.69 -24.03
C ILE A 559 -12.91 10.15 -25.42
N VAL A 560 -13.86 10.82 -26.02
CA VAL A 560 -14.25 10.63 -27.43
C VAL A 560 -13.87 11.84 -28.25
N ASN A 561 -13.64 11.65 -29.56
CA ASN A 561 -13.26 12.72 -30.50
C ASN A 561 -11.98 13.47 -30.07
N TRP A 562 -10.96 12.72 -29.60
CA TRP A 562 -9.68 13.29 -29.19
C TRP A 562 -9.11 14.23 -30.28
N HIS A 563 -8.85 15.48 -29.90
CA HIS A 563 -8.37 16.56 -30.77
C HIS A 563 -9.09 16.65 -32.12
N ASN A 564 -10.41 16.42 -32.14
CA ASN A 564 -11.24 16.45 -33.35
C ASN A 564 -10.90 15.37 -34.41
N THR A 565 -10.32 14.28 -33.99
CA THR A 565 -9.89 13.18 -34.88
C THR A 565 -10.90 12.05 -35.00
N GLY A 566 -11.96 12.04 -34.18
CA GLY A 566 -12.90 10.92 -34.02
C GLY A 566 -12.30 9.69 -33.30
N LYS A 567 -11.12 9.83 -32.68
CA LYS A 567 -10.46 8.73 -31.97
C LYS A 567 -10.90 8.68 -30.51
N PHE A 568 -10.84 7.48 -29.94
CA PHE A 568 -10.92 7.30 -28.49
C PHE A 568 -9.57 7.57 -27.83
N ALA A 569 -9.63 8.13 -26.64
CA ALA A 569 -8.51 8.28 -25.73
C ALA A 569 -8.97 8.07 -24.30
N PHE A 570 -8.05 7.86 -23.38
CA PHE A 570 -8.34 7.99 -21.97
C PHE A 570 -7.25 8.78 -21.25
N ARG A 571 -7.63 9.42 -20.17
CA ARG A 571 -6.74 10.18 -19.31
C ARG A 571 -6.78 9.58 -17.92
N ARG A 572 -5.63 9.37 -17.32
CA ARG A 572 -5.49 9.07 -15.90
C ARG A 572 -4.39 9.95 -15.32
N ASP A 573 -4.65 10.52 -14.16
CA ASP A 573 -3.71 11.42 -13.45
C ASP A 573 -3.01 12.43 -14.38
N GLY A 574 -3.80 13.04 -15.31
CA GLY A 574 -3.31 14.03 -16.27
C GLY A 574 -2.56 13.50 -17.49
N TYR A 575 -2.36 12.19 -17.60
CA TYR A 575 -1.63 11.57 -18.72
C TYR A 575 -2.60 10.95 -19.74
N GLU A 576 -2.43 11.27 -21.03
CA GLU A 576 -3.32 10.82 -22.11
C GLU A 576 -2.74 9.63 -22.90
N MET A 577 -3.59 8.63 -23.13
CA MET A 577 -3.34 7.43 -23.93
C MET A 577 -4.38 7.36 -25.05
N ILE A 578 -3.97 7.09 -26.29
CA ILE A 578 -4.80 7.26 -27.46
C ILE A 578 -4.87 5.95 -28.26
N PHE A 579 -6.09 5.54 -28.62
CA PHE A 579 -6.30 4.47 -29.60
C PHE A 579 -6.19 5.05 -31.01
N HIS A 580 -5.20 4.59 -31.77
CA HIS A 580 -4.89 5.13 -33.10
C HIS A 580 -5.59 4.38 -34.23
N ASP A 581 -5.90 3.08 -34.05
CA ASP A 581 -6.36 2.19 -35.08
C ASP A 581 -7.88 2.21 -35.32
N TYR A 582 -8.59 3.11 -34.65
CA TYR A 582 -10.02 3.25 -34.82
C TYR A 582 -10.48 4.71 -34.73
N ARG A 583 -11.47 5.05 -35.58
CA ARG A 583 -12.18 6.32 -35.56
C ARG A 583 -13.68 6.06 -35.45
N LEU A 584 -14.32 6.65 -34.45
CA LEU A 584 -15.75 6.51 -34.21
C LEU A 584 -16.55 7.30 -35.25
N PRO A 585 -17.44 6.67 -36.03
CA PRO A 585 -18.27 7.36 -37.00
C PRO A 585 -19.34 8.18 -36.33
N ALA A 586 -19.50 9.44 -36.74
CA ALA A 586 -20.53 10.32 -36.23
C ALA A 586 -21.92 9.95 -36.82
N GLY A 587 -22.95 9.97 -35.98
CA GLY A 587 -24.33 9.69 -36.38
C GLY A 587 -24.66 8.20 -36.55
N GLU A 588 -23.73 7.30 -36.28
CA GLU A 588 -23.92 5.86 -36.44
C GLU A 588 -23.80 5.14 -35.06
N TRP A 589 -24.62 4.12 -34.82
CA TRP A 589 -24.52 3.28 -33.64
C TRP A 589 -23.31 2.33 -33.77
N THR A 590 -22.48 2.35 -32.74
CA THR A 590 -21.29 1.51 -32.65
C THR A 590 -21.31 0.77 -31.31
N LYS A 591 -21.14 -0.56 -31.34
CA LYS A 591 -20.93 -1.35 -30.13
C LYS A 591 -19.47 -1.32 -29.75
N VAL A 592 -19.18 -0.87 -28.54
CA VAL A 592 -17.84 -0.74 -27.97
C VAL A 592 -17.72 -1.69 -26.79
N ARG A 593 -16.59 -2.38 -26.70
CA ARG A 593 -16.15 -3.10 -25.51
C ARG A 593 -14.71 -2.69 -25.19
N VAL A 594 -14.48 -2.34 -23.95
CA VAL A 594 -13.15 -2.02 -23.41
C VAL A 594 -12.79 -3.08 -22.37
N GLU A 595 -11.63 -3.70 -22.53
CA GLU A 595 -11.09 -4.63 -21.54
C GLU A 595 -9.82 -4.05 -20.93
N GLY A 596 -9.71 -4.12 -19.60
CA GLY A 596 -8.53 -3.68 -18.87
C GLY A 596 -7.97 -4.79 -18.00
N ASP A 597 -6.64 -4.92 -18.00
CA ASP A 597 -5.86 -5.73 -17.09
C ASP A 597 -4.61 -4.97 -16.63
N VAL A 598 -3.78 -5.60 -15.80
CA VAL A 598 -2.55 -4.97 -15.28
C VAL A 598 -1.45 -4.76 -16.32
N GLU A 599 -1.62 -5.29 -17.52
CA GLU A 599 -0.67 -5.15 -18.63
C GLU A 599 -1.10 -4.09 -19.66
N GLY A 600 -2.40 -3.79 -19.76
CA GLY A 600 -2.87 -2.83 -20.77
C GLY A 600 -4.38 -2.71 -20.89
N THR A 601 -4.79 -1.98 -21.94
CA THR A 601 -6.20 -1.69 -22.23
C THR A 601 -6.51 -2.05 -23.68
N SER A 602 -7.54 -2.87 -23.91
CA SER A 602 -7.97 -3.34 -25.23
C SER A 602 -9.28 -2.68 -25.67
N LEU A 603 -9.36 -2.28 -26.92
CA LEU A 603 -10.55 -1.72 -27.56
C LEU A 603 -11.11 -2.71 -28.58
N TYR A 604 -12.38 -3.10 -28.39
CA TYR A 604 -13.14 -3.91 -29.34
C TYR A 604 -14.29 -3.10 -29.92
N ILE A 605 -14.49 -3.20 -31.22
CA ILE A 605 -15.58 -2.58 -31.96
C ILE A 605 -16.39 -3.65 -32.66
N ASN A 606 -17.70 -3.69 -32.41
CA ASN A 606 -18.61 -4.68 -32.99
C ASN A 606 -18.12 -6.14 -32.79
N GLY A 607 -17.43 -6.40 -31.69
CA GLY A 607 -16.85 -7.70 -31.35
C GLY A 607 -15.46 -7.99 -31.89
N GLU A 608 -14.86 -7.10 -32.68
CA GLU A 608 -13.53 -7.24 -33.23
C GLU A 608 -12.51 -6.41 -32.47
N LEU A 609 -11.39 -7.01 -32.03
CA LEU A 609 -10.26 -6.28 -31.43
C LEU A 609 -9.67 -5.32 -32.46
N LYS A 610 -9.66 -4.03 -32.15
CA LYS A 610 -9.06 -2.99 -32.99
C LYS A 610 -7.65 -2.65 -32.51
N GLU A 611 -7.45 -2.47 -31.23
CA GLU A 611 -6.15 -2.12 -30.70
C GLU A 611 -6.02 -2.57 -29.24
N ARG A 612 -4.81 -2.99 -28.83
CA ARG A 612 -4.42 -3.17 -27.44
C ARG A 612 -3.25 -2.25 -27.11
N LEU A 613 -3.48 -1.34 -26.21
CA LEU A 613 -2.46 -0.48 -25.64
C LEU A 613 -1.80 -1.23 -24.46
N GLN A 614 -0.50 -1.54 -24.56
CA GLN A 614 0.24 -2.23 -23.50
C GLN A 614 1.18 -1.28 -22.75
N GLY A 615 1.92 -0.47 -23.48
CA GLY A 615 2.82 0.49 -22.89
C GLY A 615 3.70 1.18 -23.91
N ARG A 616 4.34 2.24 -23.47
CA ARG A 616 5.28 3.00 -24.28
C ARG A 616 6.57 3.30 -23.54
N VAL A 617 7.65 3.38 -24.29
CA VAL A 617 8.98 3.77 -23.77
C VAL A 617 9.15 5.27 -23.96
N ARG A 618 9.47 5.99 -22.88
CA ARG A 618 9.99 7.34 -22.92
C ARG A 618 11.50 7.30 -22.71
N GLN A 619 12.26 7.97 -23.58
CA GLN A 619 13.70 8.07 -23.49
C GLN A 619 14.11 9.53 -23.26
N VAL A 620 15.06 9.75 -22.35
CA VAL A 620 15.64 11.06 -22.06
C VAL A 620 17.14 10.95 -21.96
N TYR A 621 17.86 12.01 -22.37
CA TYR A 621 19.30 12.04 -22.26
C TYR A 621 19.71 12.60 -20.88
N ASN A 622 20.33 11.75 -20.07
CA ASN A 622 20.93 12.15 -18.81
C ASN A 622 22.29 12.78 -19.06
N GLN A 623 22.37 14.10 -18.92
CA GLN A 623 23.61 14.86 -19.20
C GLN A 623 24.74 14.53 -18.21
N LYS A 624 24.42 14.27 -16.95
CA LYS A 624 25.39 13.93 -15.90
C LYS A 624 26.00 12.56 -16.12
N ALA A 625 25.16 11.56 -16.38
CA ALA A 625 25.57 10.18 -16.61
C ALA A 625 26.05 9.93 -18.05
N LYS A 626 25.80 10.88 -18.98
CA LYS A 626 26.12 10.79 -20.42
C LYS A 626 25.53 9.53 -21.09
N ARG A 627 24.29 9.18 -20.71
CA ARG A 627 23.56 8.03 -21.23
C ARG A 627 22.11 8.38 -21.52
N ILE A 628 21.42 7.48 -22.24
CA ILE A 628 19.97 7.54 -22.41
C ILE A 628 19.34 6.73 -21.28
N ASP A 629 18.50 7.36 -20.49
CA ASP A 629 17.63 6.72 -19.53
C ASP A 629 16.26 6.52 -20.17
N SER A 630 15.64 5.37 -19.88
CA SER A 630 14.33 5.02 -20.44
C SER A 630 13.39 4.59 -19.35
N CYS A 631 12.11 4.86 -19.53
CA CYS A 631 11.04 4.40 -18.67
C CYS A 631 9.96 3.71 -19.50
N TRP A 632 9.29 2.77 -18.87
CA TRP A 632 8.21 2.01 -19.47
C TRP A 632 6.89 2.37 -18.79
N TYR A 633 6.02 3.10 -19.48
CA TYR A 633 4.70 3.47 -18.99
C TYR A 633 3.67 2.44 -19.45
N ARG A 634 3.04 1.75 -18.49
CA ARG A 634 1.92 0.84 -18.81
C ARG A 634 0.68 1.66 -19.17
N GLU A 635 0.02 1.29 -20.25
CA GLU A 635 -1.19 1.96 -20.72
C GLU A 635 -2.44 1.24 -20.20
N THR A 636 -2.54 1.20 -18.87
CA THR A 636 -3.63 0.60 -18.10
C THR A 636 -4.65 1.66 -17.68
N LEU A 637 -5.89 1.26 -17.46
CA LEU A 637 -6.97 2.14 -17.03
C LEU A 637 -7.86 1.42 -16.01
N ILE A 638 -7.98 1.95 -14.80
CA ILE A 638 -9.14 1.67 -13.94
C ILE A 638 -10.29 2.48 -14.53
N PHE A 639 -11.31 1.78 -15.04
CA PHE A 639 -12.28 2.40 -15.93
C PHE A 639 -13.22 3.32 -15.15
N PRO A 640 -13.34 4.60 -15.56
CA PRO A 640 -14.15 5.59 -14.89
C PRO A 640 -15.64 5.35 -15.11
N LEU A 641 -16.43 5.28 -14.05
CA LEU A 641 -17.86 5.00 -14.14
C LEU A 641 -18.75 5.90 -13.26
N LYS A 642 -18.16 6.85 -12.50
CA LYS A 642 -18.92 7.71 -11.58
C LYS A 642 -19.97 8.55 -12.30
N GLN A 643 -19.64 9.01 -13.51
CA GLN A 643 -20.51 9.84 -14.35
C GLN A 643 -20.43 9.41 -15.81
N ILE A 644 -21.54 9.48 -16.51
CA ILE A 644 -21.65 9.40 -17.97
C ILE A 644 -21.88 10.82 -18.48
N GLY A 645 -20.96 11.35 -19.31
CA GLY A 645 -20.91 12.75 -19.68
C GLY A 645 -20.17 13.65 -18.68
N ASP A 646 -19.99 14.91 -19.03
CA ASP A 646 -19.38 15.94 -18.19
C ASP A 646 -20.11 17.28 -18.43
N PRO A 647 -20.44 18.07 -17.40
CA PRO A 647 -21.21 19.32 -17.57
C PRO A 647 -20.41 20.45 -18.23
N HIS A 648 -19.09 20.30 -18.44
CA HIS A 648 -18.23 21.34 -19.01
C HIS A 648 -17.66 20.97 -20.39
N ILE A 649 -17.20 19.71 -20.54
CA ILE A 649 -16.60 19.19 -21.77
C ILE A 649 -17.26 17.83 -22.10
N GLY A 650 -18.58 17.80 -22.03
CA GLY A 650 -19.33 16.56 -22.13
C GLY A 650 -19.50 16.07 -23.56
N PHE A 651 -19.72 14.78 -23.67
CA PHE A 651 -20.09 14.11 -24.89
C PHE A 651 -21.50 14.56 -25.33
N LYS A 652 -21.65 14.88 -26.62
CA LYS A 652 -22.94 15.09 -27.24
C LYS A 652 -23.29 13.90 -28.12
N GLY A 653 -24.46 13.30 -27.88
CA GLY A 653 -24.89 12.13 -28.62
C GLY A 653 -25.79 11.21 -27.79
N LYS A 654 -25.85 9.94 -28.18
CA LYS A 654 -26.68 8.93 -27.52
C LYS A 654 -25.83 7.77 -27.07
N LEU A 655 -26.22 7.19 -25.93
CA LEU A 655 -25.60 6.03 -25.31
C LEU A 655 -26.69 5.06 -24.82
N LYS A 656 -26.45 3.76 -24.88
CA LYS A 656 -27.31 2.73 -24.27
C LYS A 656 -26.51 1.48 -23.91
N ASN A 657 -27.14 0.58 -23.20
CA ASN A 657 -26.61 -0.74 -22.83
C ASN A 657 -25.23 -0.66 -22.15
N VAL A 658 -25.04 0.32 -21.25
CA VAL A 658 -23.78 0.45 -20.49
C VAL A 658 -23.75 -0.61 -19.41
N VAL A 659 -22.78 -1.50 -19.50
CA VAL A 659 -22.62 -2.63 -18.58
C VAL A 659 -21.16 -2.76 -18.16
N CYS A 660 -20.88 -2.89 -16.87
CA CYS A 660 -19.58 -3.30 -16.36
C CYS A 660 -19.57 -4.78 -15.98
N ILE A 661 -18.47 -5.46 -16.26
CA ILE A 661 -18.33 -6.91 -16.16
C ILE A 661 -16.98 -7.20 -15.46
N PRO A 662 -16.99 -7.72 -14.23
CA PRO A 662 -15.77 -8.25 -13.64
C PRO A 662 -15.33 -9.49 -14.43
N LEU A 663 -14.10 -9.52 -14.87
CA LEU A 663 -13.50 -10.68 -15.51
C LEU A 663 -12.78 -11.50 -14.43
N GLN A 664 -12.81 -12.84 -14.57
CA GLN A 664 -11.99 -13.68 -13.70
C GLN A 664 -10.53 -13.56 -14.18
N PRO A 665 -9.56 -13.45 -13.26
CA PRO A 665 -8.15 -13.60 -13.65
C PRO A 665 -7.98 -14.93 -14.38
N GLU A 666 -7.29 -14.93 -15.52
CA GLU A 666 -6.92 -16.19 -16.17
C GLU A 666 -6.10 -17.01 -15.17
N VAL A 667 -6.65 -18.12 -14.74
CA VAL A 667 -5.89 -19.12 -13.99
C VAL A 667 -5.05 -19.82 -15.05
N ALA A 668 -3.75 -19.56 -15.06
CA ALA A 668 -2.83 -20.35 -15.87
C ALA A 668 -2.93 -21.81 -15.38
N ASP A 669 -3.40 -22.71 -16.29
CA ASP A 669 -3.47 -24.15 -16.06
C ASP A 669 -2.07 -24.76 -15.81
#